data_14044c39c23398cb2f5b3a5f572a1867
#
_entry.id   14044c39c23398cb2f5b3a5f572a1867
#
_cell.length_a   1.000
_cell.length_b   1.000
_cell.length_c   1.000
_cell.angle_alpha   90.00
_cell.angle_beta   90.00
_cell.angle_gamma   90.00
#
_symmetry.space_group_name_H-M   'P 1'
#
loop_
_entity.id
_entity.type
_entity.pdbx_description
1 polymer ?
#
loop_
_entity_poly.entity_id
_entity_poly.type
_entity_poly.pdbx_seq_one_letter_code
_entity_poly.pdbx_strand_id
1 'polypeptide(L)'
;MANLPIQHASLSWNAQGTPVSQQFDDVYFSNQDGLAETRYVFLKGNQFPERFTTHPRTACVVAETGFGTGLNFLTLWQAFSLFRQQHPQATLRHLHFISFEKFPLRQHDLAAAHAQWPELAEFADELRQQWPLVLSGCHRLILAQGSITLDLWFGDVNALLPELDDSQNHQVDAWFLDGFAPAKNPDMWTDNLFQAMARLCRKEGTFATFTAAGFVRRGLQQAGFQVSKIKGFGQKREMLSGILPDVLPIVSPTPWYARPAASTTDDIAIIGGGIASVLTALALQRRGANVTLYCAESQPATGASGNRQGALYPLLNNRHDAVSRFFSLAFDFAHRSYTALAQQGLEFEHQWCGVSQLAWDEKSARKIEQILQGEWPEELVVSVDAQQLEKQSGLNPSVNGITYPDGGWLCPAELTAAALKLAQQHGLSVQMNTAVSDLEKTGNGWALTLSTGQQVNHAVVVLANGYHITDWPQTRHLPAYAVRGQVSHIPTNPVLGKLKQVLCYDGYLTPVSPQHQTHCIGASYLRGETHCEYREEEQQDNRQRLLNCLPNAEWAKTVDVNDAQARQGVRCALRDHLPLLGAVPDYEQTLADYEVLLHPQHRAEAVPSAPYWQDLFIIGALGSRGLCSAPLAAEILASQIYGEPLPLDRDTLAALNPNRFWIRKLLKGKPVNQD
;
A
#
# COMPACT_ATOMS: atom_id res chain seq x y z
N MET A 1 -0.14 4.09 -21.03
CA MET A 1 1.20 3.78 -21.56
C MET A 1 1.51 2.32 -21.25
N ALA A 2 2.20 1.61 -22.16
CA ALA A 2 2.68 0.28 -21.81
C ALA A 2 3.65 0.43 -20.62
N ASN A 3 3.34 -0.19 -19.48
CA ASN A 3 4.25 -0.25 -18.35
C ASN A 3 5.43 -1.12 -18.78
N LEU A 4 6.51 -0.50 -19.21
CA LEU A 4 7.76 -1.20 -19.46
C LEU A 4 8.28 -1.74 -18.12
N PRO A 5 8.86 -2.95 -18.10
CA PRO A 5 9.52 -3.48 -16.91
C PRO A 5 10.55 -2.48 -16.38
N ILE A 6 10.58 -2.25 -15.08
CA ILE A 6 11.61 -1.43 -14.45
C ILE A 6 12.95 -2.17 -14.55
N GLN A 7 13.96 -1.47 -15.01
CA GLN A 7 15.31 -2.01 -15.11
C GLN A 7 16.15 -1.53 -13.94
N HIS A 8 17.01 -2.39 -13.42
CA HIS A 8 18.03 -1.99 -12.47
C HIS A 8 19.10 -1.10 -13.11
N ALA A 9 19.66 -0.21 -12.31
CA ALA A 9 20.83 0.55 -12.73
C ALA A 9 22.01 -0.38 -13.08
N SER A 10 22.75 0.02 -14.12
CA SER A 10 24.02 -0.60 -14.49
C SER A 10 25.17 0.25 -13.98
N LEU A 11 25.98 -0.29 -13.09
CA LEU A 11 27.01 0.43 -12.37
C LEU A 11 28.43 -0.03 -12.73
N SER A 12 29.38 0.91 -12.61
CA SER A 12 30.81 0.65 -12.40
C SER A 12 31.30 1.43 -11.18
N TRP A 13 32.46 1.07 -10.67
CA TRP A 13 33.04 1.74 -9.50
C TRP A 13 34.35 2.40 -9.93
N ASN A 14 34.50 3.68 -9.64
CA ASN A 14 35.74 4.39 -9.98
C ASN A 14 36.86 4.11 -8.94
N ALA A 15 38.04 4.68 -9.16
CA ALA A 15 39.22 4.47 -8.30
C ALA A 15 39.03 5.03 -6.87
N GLN A 16 38.06 5.92 -6.65
CA GLN A 16 37.70 6.48 -5.35
C GLN A 16 36.61 5.63 -4.65
N GLY A 17 36.13 4.55 -5.28
CA GLY A 17 35.05 3.74 -4.76
C GLY A 17 33.65 4.34 -4.92
N THR A 18 33.50 5.40 -5.72
CA THR A 18 32.20 6.02 -6.02
C THR A 18 31.48 5.24 -7.13
N PRO A 19 30.18 4.93 -6.99
CA PRO A 19 29.42 4.31 -8.07
C PRO A 19 29.21 5.29 -9.22
N VAL A 20 29.38 4.80 -10.44
CA VAL A 20 29.21 5.53 -11.69
C VAL A 20 28.11 4.85 -12.51
N SER A 21 27.13 5.61 -12.93
CA SER A 21 26.12 5.12 -13.86
C SER A 21 26.75 4.86 -15.23
N GLN A 22 26.65 3.62 -15.71
CA GLN A 22 27.11 3.29 -17.07
C GLN A 22 26.20 3.90 -18.14
N GLN A 23 24.93 4.13 -17.81
CA GLN A 23 23.97 4.69 -18.75
C GLN A 23 24.14 6.19 -18.95
N PHE A 24 24.49 6.94 -17.89
CA PHE A 24 24.61 8.39 -17.92
C PHE A 24 26.06 8.88 -17.90
N ASP A 25 27.02 7.97 -17.70
CA ASP A 25 28.45 8.28 -17.56
C ASP A 25 28.66 9.42 -16.53
N ASP A 26 28.04 9.29 -15.37
CA ASP A 26 28.09 10.27 -14.28
C ASP A 26 28.13 9.58 -12.92
N VAL A 27 28.69 10.26 -11.92
CA VAL A 27 28.80 9.75 -10.54
C VAL A 27 27.52 9.97 -9.76
N TYR A 28 27.19 9.04 -8.88
CA TYR A 28 26.01 9.16 -8.01
C TYR A 28 26.18 10.23 -6.91
N PHE A 29 27.41 10.52 -6.52
CA PHE A 29 27.72 11.56 -5.53
C PHE A 29 29.18 12.05 -5.72
N SER A 30 29.53 13.17 -5.10
CA SER A 30 30.84 13.79 -5.24
C SER A 30 31.99 12.85 -4.81
N ASN A 31 33.00 12.74 -5.65
CA ASN A 31 34.22 12.01 -5.32
C ASN A 31 35.04 12.63 -4.18
N GLN A 32 34.82 13.90 -3.83
CA GLN A 32 35.53 14.57 -2.75
C GLN A 32 34.89 14.23 -1.39
N ASP A 33 33.60 14.46 -1.24
CA ASP A 33 32.82 14.15 -0.05
C ASP A 33 31.33 14.28 -0.38
N GLY A 34 30.70 13.14 -0.73
CA GLY A 34 29.27 13.09 -1.08
C GLY A 34 28.36 13.48 0.07
N LEU A 35 28.70 13.09 1.30
CA LEU A 35 27.91 13.41 2.47
C LEU A 35 27.97 14.90 2.82
N ALA A 36 29.15 15.52 2.75
CA ALA A 36 29.28 16.97 2.94
C ALA A 36 28.57 17.76 1.84
N GLU A 37 28.62 17.29 0.59
CA GLU A 37 27.87 17.92 -0.52
C GLU A 37 26.36 17.85 -0.24
N THR A 38 25.83 16.70 0.16
CA THR A 38 24.41 16.54 0.50
C THR A 38 23.99 17.49 1.63
N ARG A 39 24.77 17.55 2.71
CA ARG A 39 24.51 18.47 3.84
C ARG A 39 24.51 19.93 3.41
N TYR A 40 25.42 20.31 2.52
CA TYR A 40 25.52 21.67 2.05
C TYR A 40 24.45 22.05 1.01
N VAL A 41 24.30 21.25 -0.04
CA VAL A 41 23.42 21.56 -1.16
C VAL A 41 21.96 21.39 -0.77
N PHE A 42 21.59 20.20 -0.27
CA PHE A 42 20.19 19.83 -0.10
C PHE A 42 19.64 20.18 1.28
N LEU A 43 20.39 19.89 2.35
CA LEU A 43 19.90 20.20 3.69
C LEU A 43 19.99 21.71 3.93
N LYS A 44 21.19 22.29 3.93
CA LYS A 44 21.37 23.73 4.19
C LYS A 44 20.68 24.60 3.15
N GLY A 45 20.68 24.18 1.87
CA GLY A 45 19.99 24.88 0.79
C GLY A 45 18.47 24.98 1.01
N ASN A 46 17.87 24.04 1.77
CA ASN A 46 16.48 24.03 2.19
C ASN A 46 16.29 24.37 3.68
N GLN A 47 17.31 24.91 4.35
CA GLN A 47 17.28 25.35 5.74
C GLN A 47 17.05 24.19 6.76
N PHE A 48 17.49 23.00 6.46
CA PHE A 48 17.51 21.88 7.41
C PHE A 48 18.84 21.84 8.17
N PRO A 49 18.81 21.49 9.48
CA PRO A 49 17.66 21.06 10.29
C PRO A 49 16.85 22.20 10.94
N GLU A 50 17.27 23.46 10.82
CA GLU A 50 16.72 24.60 11.56
C GLU A 50 15.21 24.75 11.37
N ARG A 51 14.70 24.53 10.15
CA ARG A 51 13.27 24.63 9.86
C ARG A 51 12.41 23.58 10.57
N PHE A 52 12.97 22.49 11.09
CA PHE A 52 12.22 21.52 11.89
C PHE A 52 11.68 22.12 13.18
N THR A 53 12.43 23.04 13.81
CA THR A 53 12.06 23.64 15.11
C THR A 53 10.84 24.52 15.02
N THR A 54 10.60 25.15 13.87
CA THR A 54 9.50 26.10 13.64
C THR A 54 8.39 25.51 12.76
N HIS A 55 8.49 24.23 12.41
CA HIS A 55 7.53 23.60 11.51
C HIS A 55 6.12 23.55 12.13
N PRO A 56 5.08 24.09 11.45
CA PRO A 56 3.77 24.27 12.08
C PRO A 56 2.91 23.00 12.12
N ARG A 57 3.31 21.94 11.38
CA ARG A 57 2.55 20.69 11.25
C ARG A 57 3.25 19.52 11.93
N THR A 58 2.49 18.44 12.10
CA THR A 58 2.98 17.17 12.67
C THR A 58 3.89 16.40 11.70
N ALA A 59 3.77 16.63 10.40
CA ALA A 59 4.59 16.01 9.35
C ALA A 59 5.27 17.06 8.46
N CYS A 60 6.56 16.84 8.14
CA CYS A 60 7.31 17.57 7.12
C CYS A 60 7.43 16.67 5.88
N VAL A 61 7.01 17.18 4.73
CA VAL A 61 7.05 16.45 3.45
C VAL A 61 8.20 16.99 2.60
N VAL A 62 9.14 16.12 2.26
CA VAL A 62 10.28 16.44 1.39
C VAL A 62 10.17 15.58 0.14
N ALA A 63 10.34 16.16 -1.03
CA ALA A 63 10.37 15.44 -2.29
C ALA A 63 11.72 15.55 -2.99
N GLU A 64 12.08 14.53 -3.74
CA GLU A 64 13.36 14.41 -4.45
C GLU A 64 13.15 13.86 -5.86
N THR A 65 14.01 14.26 -6.77
CA THR A 65 14.14 13.67 -8.10
C THR A 65 15.46 12.88 -8.18
N GLY A 66 15.36 11.55 -8.41
CA GLY A 66 16.53 10.67 -8.46
C GLY A 66 17.01 10.19 -7.09
N PHE A 67 16.48 9.04 -6.62
CA PHE A 67 16.85 8.45 -5.33
C PHE A 67 18.33 8.01 -5.28
N GLY A 68 18.81 7.41 -6.37
CA GLY A 68 20.18 6.90 -6.48
C GLY A 68 20.54 5.94 -5.36
N THR A 69 21.55 6.29 -4.57
CA THR A 69 21.97 5.52 -3.38
C THR A 69 21.15 5.81 -2.13
N GLY A 70 20.24 6.78 -2.18
CA GLY A 70 19.47 7.24 -1.03
C GLY A 70 20.26 8.11 -0.04
N LEU A 71 21.42 8.62 -0.43
CA LEU A 71 22.28 9.42 0.45
C LEU A 71 21.57 10.66 1.01
N ASN A 72 20.83 11.39 0.17
CA ASN A 72 20.08 12.57 0.60
C ASN A 72 19.01 12.21 1.64
N PHE A 73 18.27 11.13 1.39
CA PHE A 73 17.27 10.60 2.32
C PHE A 73 17.89 10.19 3.66
N LEU A 74 18.94 9.36 3.64
CA LEU A 74 19.61 8.88 4.86
C LEU A 74 20.19 10.04 5.68
N THR A 75 20.76 11.05 5.02
CA THR A 75 21.31 12.25 5.67
C THR A 75 20.21 13.09 6.33
N LEU A 76 19.08 13.27 5.65
CA LEU A 76 17.95 14.00 6.21
C LEU A 76 17.30 13.22 7.36
N TRP A 77 17.18 11.89 7.24
CA TRP A 77 16.69 11.03 8.31
C TRP A 77 17.57 11.13 9.56
N GLN A 78 18.90 11.07 9.42
CA GLN A 78 19.84 11.29 10.53
C GLN A 78 19.58 12.65 11.20
N ALA A 79 19.47 13.73 10.41
CA ALA A 79 19.22 15.08 10.93
C ALA A 79 17.88 15.17 11.66
N PHE A 80 16.83 14.53 11.12
CA PHE A 80 15.50 14.49 11.74
C PHE A 80 15.51 13.68 13.05
N SER A 81 16.18 12.55 13.08
CA SER A 81 16.30 11.72 14.28
C SER A 81 17.00 12.47 15.42
N LEU A 82 18.08 13.20 15.09
CA LEU A 82 18.76 14.04 16.05
C LEU A 82 17.87 15.19 16.56
N PHE A 83 17.13 15.83 15.65
CA PHE A 83 16.14 16.85 16.02
C PHE A 83 15.09 16.29 16.99
N ARG A 84 14.53 15.11 16.71
CA ARG A 84 13.51 14.48 17.57
C ARG A 84 14.06 14.13 18.98
N GLN A 85 15.31 13.68 19.06
CA GLN A 85 15.96 13.43 20.34
C GLN A 85 16.15 14.73 21.16
N GLN A 86 16.53 15.81 20.50
CA GLN A 86 16.74 17.12 21.14
C GLN A 86 15.42 17.84 21.48
N HIS A 87 14.37 17.62 20.70
CA HIS A 87 13.09 18.30 20.81
C HIS A 87 11.91 17.32 20.85
N PRO A 88 11.80 16.45 21.89
CA PRO A 88 10.77 15.40 21.93
C PRO A 88 9.33 15.95 21.98
N GLN A 89 9.16 17.19 22.46
CA GLN A 89 7.85 17.87 22.54
C GLN A 89 7.51 18.74 21.33
N ALA A 90 8.35 18.77 20.30
CA ALA A 90 8.07 19.55 19.10
C ALA A 90 6.77 19.05 18.41
N THR A 91 6.04 19.98 17.77
CA THR A 91 4.86 19.65 16.98
C THR A 91 5.17 18.67 15.85
N LEU A 92 6.29 18.88 15.18
CA LEU A 92 6.77 18.03 14.10
C LEU A 92 7.23 16.68 14.66
N ARG A 93 6.56 15.59 14.25
CA ARG A 93 6.79 14.21 14.74
C ARG A 93 7.14 13.23 13.62
N HIS A 94 6.82 13.56 12.37
CA HIS A 94 6.97 12.68 11.23
C HIS A 94 7.74 13.36 10.09
N LEU A 95 8.60 12.61 9.43
CA LEU A 95 9.21 12.99 8.17
C LEU A 95 8.63 12.09 7.07
N HIS A 96 8.06 12.71 6.05
CA HIS A 96 7.59 12.01 4.85
C HIS A 96 8.48 12.39 3.69
N PHE A 97 9.19 11.41 3.15
CA PHE A 97 10.10 11.60 2.02
C PHE A 97 9.56 10.92 0.77
N ILE A 98 9.46 11.66 -0.32
CA ILE A 98 8.97 11.16 -1.62
C ILE A 98 10.13 11.22 -2.59
N SER A 99 10.48 10.13 -3.23
CA SER A 99 11.54 10.12 -4.25
C SER A 99 11.15 9.33 -5.48
N PHE A 100 11.63 9.76 -6.64
CA PHE A 100 11.39 9.14 -7.94
C PHE A 100 12.67 8.52 -8.45
N GLU A 101 12.63 7.25 -8.88
CA GLU A 101 13.81 6.54 -9.39
C GLU A 101 13.45 5.68 -10.62
N LYS A 102 14.10 5.96 -11.73
CA LYS A 102 13.87 5.23 -12.97
C LYS A 102 14.62 3.89 -13.03
N PHE A 103 15.80 3.85 -12.44
CA PHE A 103 16.73 2.70 -12.46
C PHE A 103 17.18 2.36 -11.04
N PRO A 104 16.33 1.71 -10.24
CA PRO A 104 16.67 1.38 -8.86
C PRO A 104 17.95 0.55 -8.77
N LEU A 105 18.78 0.84 -7.78
CA LEU A 105 19.96 0.06 -7.47
C LEU A 105 19.57 -1.32 -6.90
N ARG A 106 20.40 -2.32 -7.15
CA ARG A 106 20.26 -3.61 -6.48
C ARG A 106 20.68 -3.49 -5.02
N GLN A 107 20.12 -4.32 -4.19
CA GLN A 107 20.41 -4.30 -2.74
C GLN A 107 21.90 -4.43 -2.41
N HIS A 108 22.64 -5.24 -3.15
CA HIS A 108 24.09 -5.38 -2.96
C HIS A 108 24.87 -4.14 -3.39
N ASP A 109 24.43 -3.43 -4.43
CA ASP A 109 25.04 -2.15 -4.85
C ASP A 109 24.78 -1.05 -3.83
N LEU A 110 23.56 -1.01 -3.26
CA LEU A 110 23.25 -0.13 -2.14
C LEU A 110 24.16 -0.41 -0.94
N ALA A 111 24.35 -1.69 -0.58
CA ALA A 111 25.20 -2.07 0.53
C ALA A 111 26.66 -1.62 0.31
N ALA A 112 27.17 -1.79 -0.90
CA ALA A 112 28.52 -1.35 -1.27
C ALA A 112 28.66 0.19 -1.22
N ALA A 113 27.65 0.95 -1.69
CA ALA A 113 27.66 2.40 -1.60
C ALA A 113 27.57 2.89 -0.15
N HIS A 114 26.68 2.33 0.65
CA HIS A 114 26.45 2.71 2.04
C HIS A 114 27.65 2.43 2.95
N ALA A 115 28.49 1.45 2.63
CA ALA A 115 29.72 1.16 3.37
C ALA A 115 30.69 2.37 3.46
N GLN A 116 30.54 3.36 2.59
CA GLN A 116 31.35 4.60 2.62
C GLN A 116 30.93 5.55 3.74
N TRP A 117 29.74 5.38 4.34
CA TRP A 117 29.23 6.28 5.38
C TRP A 117 28.89 5.50 6.67
N PRO A 118 29.91 5.13 7.47
CA PRO A 118 29.68 4.40 8.73
C PRO A 118 28.73 5.12 9.69
N GLU A 119 28.70 6.44 9.66
CA GLU A 119 27.81 7.28 10.48
C GLU A 119 26.32 7.19 10.10
N LEU A 120 26.01 6.63 8.93
CA LEU A 120 24.66 6.38 8.45
C LEU A 120 24.28 4.90 8.48
N ALA A 121 25.16 4.02 8.99
CA ALA A 121 25.02 2.57 8.86
C ALA A 121 23.70 2.05 9.43
N GLU A 122 23.27 2.51 10.59
CA GLU A 122 22.01 2.09 11.22
C GLU A 122 20.80 2.40 10.34
N PHE A 123 20.70 3.62 9.79
CA PHE A 123 19.62 4.03 8.91
C PHE A 123 19.66 3.28 7.56
N ALA A 124 20.86 3.07 7.04
CA ALA A 124 21.09 2.35 5.79
C ALA A 124 20.74 0.86 5.90
N ASP A 125 21.01 0.24 7.04
CA ASP A 125 20.66 -1.15 7.31
C ASP A 125 19.12 -1.32 7.36
N GLU A 126 18.41 -0.45 8.06
CA GLU A 126 16.95 -0.48 8.13
C GLU A 126 16.32 -0.24 6.74
N LEU A 127 16.85 0.71 5.95
CA LEU A 127 16.42 0.95 4.58
C LEU A 127 16.57 -0.32 3.73
N ARG A 128 17.74 -0.99 3.77
CA ARG A 128 18.00 -2.20 2.99
C ARG A 128 17.16 -3.39 3.41
N GLN A 129 16.86 -3.53 4.70
CA GLN A 129 15.95 -4.59 5.20
C GLN A 129 14.53 -4.42 4.66
N GLN A 130 14.12 -3.19 4.39
CA GLN A 130 12.81 -2.82 3.84
C GLN A 130 12.84 -2.61 2.32
N TRP A 131 13.96 -2.89 1.63
CA TRP A 131 14.08 -2.61 0.19
C TRP A 131 13.04 -3.39 -0.61
N PRO A 132 12.22 -2.71 -1.42
CA PRO A 132 11.06 -3.33 -2.06
C PRO A 132 11.43 -4.09 -3.33
N LEU A 133 10.49 -4.90 -3.82
CA LEU A 133 10.54 -5.44 -5.18
C LEU A 133 10.54 -4.33 -6.22
N VAL A 134 11.22 -4.55 -7.35
CA VAL A 134 11.36 -3.54 -8.41
C VAL A 134 10.15 -3.59 -9.34
N LEU A 135 9.06 -2.98 -8.88
CA LEU A 135 7.79 -2.86 -9.59
C LEU A 135 7.50 -1.39 -9.91
N SER A 136 6.86 -1.13 -11.05
CA SER A 136 6.43 0.24 -11.38
C SER A 136 5.37 0.75 -10.39
N GLY A 137 5.50 2.01 -9.97
CA GLY A 137 4.60 2.66 -9.03
C GLY A 137 5.26 3.00 -7.70
N CYS A 138 4.45 3.28 -6.68
CA CYS A 138 4.92 3.71 -5.38
C CYS A 138 5.13 2.54 -4.42
N HIS A 139 6.31 2.47 -3.84
CA HIS A 139 6.65 1.58 -2.74
C HIS A 139 6.78 2.39 -1.46
N ARG A 140 5.80 2.26 -0.57
CA ARG A 140 5.86 2.89 0.75
C ARG A 140 6.68 2.03 1.72
N LEU A 141 7.64 2.67 2.39
CA LEU A 141 8.39 2.09 3.49
C LEU A 141 8.07 2.85 4.77
N ILE A 142 7.77 2.11 5.83
CA ILE A 142 7.53 2.64 7.17
C ILE A 142 8.75 2.33 8.01
N LEU A 143 9.52 3.36 8.36
CA LEU A 143 10.83 3.25 8.99
C LEU A 143 10.83 3.96 10.34
N ALA A 144 11.85 3.72 11.15
CA ALA A 144 12.01 4.31 12.48
C ALA A 144 10.73 4.20 13.33
N GLN A 145 10.15 2.99 13.40
CA GLN A 145 8.89 2.70 14.13
C GLN A 145 7.71 3.59 13.72
N GLY A 146 7.71 4.08 12.47
CA GLY A 146 6.64 4.89 11.89
C GLY A 146 6.85 6.40 11.95
N SER A 147 7.96 6.89 12.49
CA SER A 147 8.30 8.32 12.45
C SER A 147 8.83 8.78 11.09
N ILE A 148 9.27 7.86 10.25
CA ILE A 148 9.75 8.10 8.89
C ILE A 148 8.88 7.32 7.90
N THR A 149 8.32 8.02 6.91
CA THR A 149 7.68 7.42 5.76
C THR A 149 8.50 7.73 4.52
N LEU A 150 8.87 6.71 3.75
CA LEU A 150 9.53 6.86 2.46
C LEU A 150 8.61 6.31 1.37
N ASP A 151 8.22 7.16 0.42
CA ASP A 151 7.50 6.80 -0.80
C ASP A 151 8.47 6.78 -1.97
N LEU A 152 8.90 5.58 -2.38
CA LEU A 152 9.75 5.37 -3.55
C LEU A 152 8.87 5.09 -4.78
N TRP A 153 8.87 6.03 -5.72
CA TRP A 153 8.19 5.89 -7.01
C TRP A 153 9.16 5.35 -8.05
N PHE A 154 9.02 4.08 -8.42
CA PHE A 154 9.83 3.47 -9.45
C PHE A 154 9.22 3.69 -10.84
N GLY A 155 9.97 4.37 -11.70
CA GLY A 155 9.59 4.73 -13.06
C GLY A 155 10.13 6.09 -13.50
N ASP A 156 9.81 6.46 -14.73
CA ASP A 156 10.19 7.77 -15.28
C ASP A 156 9.41 8.89 -14.60
N VAL A 157 10.10 9.85 -14.02
CA VAL A 157 9.49 10.95 -13.27
C VAL A 157 8.52 11.78 -14.11
N ASN A 158 8.80 11.97 -15.41
CA ASN A 158 7.90 12.70 -16.32
C ASN A 158 6.61 11.93 -16.61
N ALA A 159 6.64 10.60 -16.52
CA ALA A 159 5.45 9.77 -16.65
C ALA A 159 4.67 9.67 -15.35
N LEU A 160 5.35 9.61 -14.20
CA LEU A 160 4.74 9.42 -12.88
C LEU A 160 4.10 10.68 -12.31
N LEU A 161 4.76 11.85 -12.44
CA LEU A 161 4.25 13.10 -11.85
C LEU A 161 2.84 13.50 -12.32
N PRO A 162 2.45 13.34 -13.60
CA PRO A 162 1.08 13.61 -14.04
C PRO A 162 0.05 12.63 -13.47
N GLU A 163 0.48 11.43 -13.06
CA GLU A 163 -0.39 10.38 -12.53
C GLU A 163 -0.61 10.48 -11.01
N LEU A 164 0.09 11.39 -10.33
CA LEU A 164 -0.14 11.63 -8.91
C LEU A 164 -1.54 12.18 -8.66
N ASP A 165 -2.16 11.68 -7.59
CA ASP A 165 -3.50 12.12 -7.18
C ASP A 165 -3.53 13.57 -6.72
N ASP A 166 -4.68 14.21 -6.86
CA ASP A 166 -4.84 15.63 -6.52
C ASP A 166 -4.70 15.92 -5.02
N SER A 167 -4.85 14.90 -4.15
CA SER A 167 -4.58 15.01 -2.72
C SER A 167 -3.11 15.30 -2.39
N GLN A 168 -2.21 15.07 -3.34
CA GLN A 168 -0.79 15.38 -3.20
C GLN A 168 -0.43 16.83 -3.55
N ASN A 169 -1.35 17.59 -4.14
CA ASN A 169 -1.13 18.98 -4.48
C ASN A 169 -0.89 19.81 -3.23
N HIS A 170 0.09 20.71 -3.30
CA HIS A 170 0.48 21.61 -2.20
C HIS A 170 0.87 20.87 -0.90
N GLN A 171 1.50 19.68 -1.02
CA GLN A 171 1.95 18.90 0.12
C GLN A 171 3.43 19.08 0.45
N VAL A 172 4.28 19.34 -0.54
CA VAL A 172 5.74 19.33 -0.41
C VAL A 172 6.26 20.61 0.22
N ASP A 173 7.00 20.47 1.32
CA ASP A 173 7.65 21.55 2.04
C ASP A 173 9.01 21.95 1.45
N ALA A 174 9.74 20.96 0.93
CA ALA A 174 11.06 21.15 0.34
C ALA A 174 11.32 20.17 -0.80
N TRP A 175 11.93 20.66 -1.87
CA TRP A 175 12.41 19.84 -2.98
C TRP A 175 13.93 19.69 -2.96
N PHE A 176 14.40 18.46 -3.04
CA PHE A 176 15.77 18.10 -3.38
C PHE A 176 15.79 17.82 -4.88
N LEU A 177 16.07 18.87 -5.69
CA LEU A 177 16.14 18.73 -7.14
C LEU A 177 17.49 18.15 -7.51
N ASP A 178 17.57 16.84 -7.49
CA ASP A 178 18.76 16.04 -7.71
C ASP A 178 18.65 15.19 -8.98
N GLY A 179 19.70 14.47 -9.32
CA GLY A 179 19.86 13.63 -10.49
C GLY A 179 21.21 13.85 -11.16
N PHE A 180 21.46 13.11 -12.24
CA PHE A 180 22.67 13.33 -13.04
C PHE A 180 22.69 14.72 -13.68
N ALA A 181 23.90 15.21 -13.95
CA ALA A 181 24.10 16.55 -14.50
C ALA A 181 23.19 16.82 -15.72
N PRO A 182 22.63 18.03 -15.87
CA PRO A 182 21.69 18.36 -16.96
C PRO A 182 22.20 18.05 -18.37
N ALA A 183 23.52 18.11 -18.59
CA ALA A 183 24.14 17.73 -19.84
C ALA A 183 24.22 16.20 -20.08
N LYS A 184 24.14 15.41 -19.01
CA LYS A 184 24.23 13.94 -19.05
C LYS A 184 22.83 13.30 -19.06
N ASN A 185 21.87 13.90 -18.39
CA ASN A 185 20.48 13.41 -18.31
C ASN A 185 19.47 14.56 -18.48
N PRO A 186 19.32 15.12 -19.70
CA PRO A 186 18.45 16.28 -19.94
C PRO A 186 16.96 15.98 -19.65
N ASP A 187 16.54 14.71 -19.74
CA ASP A 187 15.15 14.30 -19.53
C ASP A 187 14.65 14.54 -18.08
N MET A 188 15.55 14.67 -17.13
CA MET A 188 15.21 15.02 -15.74
C MET A 188 15.12 16.51 -15.47
N TRP A 189 15.32 17.40 -16.46
CA TRP A 189 15.40 18.85 -16.28
C TRP A 189 14.43 19.58 -17.21
N THR A 190 13.16 19.13 -17.22
CA THR A 190 12.13 19.59 -18.14
C THR A 190 11.22 20.64 -17.51
N ASP A 191 10.60 21.49 -18.34
CA ASP A 191 9.59 22.45 -17.86
C ASP A 191 8.40 21.74 -17.23
N ASN A 192 8.01 20.55 -17.72
CA ASN A 192 6.96 19.72 -17.14
C ASN A 192 7.31 19.29 -15.70
N LEU A 193 8.55 18.91 -15.45
CA LEU A 193 9.01 18.60 -14.09
C LEU A 193 8.88 19.83 -13.19
N PHE A 194 9.36 21.01 -13.64
CA PHE A 194 9.32 22.22 -12.82
C PHE A 194 7.90 22.67 -12.52
N GLN A 195 6.97 22.55 -13.48
CA GLN A 195 5.55 22.81 -13.27
C GLN A 195 4.93 21.83 -12.25
N ALA A 196 5.27 20.53 -12.34
CA ALA A 196 4.81 19.54 -11.39
C ALA A 196 5.38 19.79 -9.98
N MET A 197 6.66 20.19 -9.87
CA MET A 197 7.25 20.61 -8.59
C MET A 197 6.45 21.76 -7.97
N ALA A 198 6.11 22.81 -8.75
CA ALA A 198 5.32 23.94 -8.26
C ALA A 198 3.90 23.49 -7.83
N ARG A 199 3.25 22.60 -8.61
CA ARG A 199 1.93 22.05 -8.29
C ARG A 199 1.92 21.30 -6.95
N LEU A 200 2.93 20.51 -6.69
CA LEU A 200 3.03 19.70 -5.47
C LEU A 200 3.56 20.49 -4.27
N CYS A 201 4.27 21.59 -4.52
CA CYS A 201 4.91 22.41 -3.50
C CYS A 201 3.87 23.23 -2.72
N ARG A 202 4.09 23.37 -1.42
CA ARG A 202 3.31 24.30 -0.58
C ARG A 202 3.70 25.74 -0.86
N LYS A 203 2.80 26.65 -0.49
CA LYS A 203 3.18 28.06 -0.34
C LYS A 203 4.37 28.17 0.61
N GLU A 204 5.36 28.96 0.21
CA GLU A 204 6.64 29.14 0.91
C GLU A 204 7.50 27.86 0.99
N GLY A 205 7.15 26.82 0.23
CA GLY A 205 8.01 25.66 0.07
C GLY A 205 9.27 25.99 -0.71
N THR A 206 10.35 25.28 -0.44
CA THR A 206 11.68 25.58 -0.96
C THR A 206 12.19 24.54 -1.93
N PHE A 207 13.23 24.87 -2.68
CA PHE A 207 14.03 23.89 -3.41
C PHE A 207 15.52 24.23 -3.31
N ALA A 208 16.36 23.21 -3.49
CA ALA A 208 17.79 23.37 -3.71
C ALA A 208 18.30 22.37 -4.74
N THR A 209 19.33 22.74 -5.50
CA THR A 209 19.99 21.90 -6.49
C THR A 209 21.45 22.28 -6.67
N PHE A 210 22.27 21.28 -6.96
CA PHE A 210 23.71 21.46 -7.17
C PHE A 210 24.07 22.23 -8.46
N THR A 211 23.14 22.33 -9.42
CA THR A 211 23.39 22.99 -10.72
C THR A 211 23.02 24.45 -10.70
N ALA A 212 23.74 25.25 -11.51
CA ALA A 212 23.42 26.67 -11.80
C ALA A 212 23.08 26.89 -13.28
N ALA A 213 22.72 25.84 -14.02
CA ALA A 213 22.42 25.92 -15.45
C ALA A 213 21.32 26.95 -15.74
N GLY A 214 21.56 27.77 -16.75
CA GLY A 214 20.68 28.91 -17.05
C GLY A 214 19.26 28.51 -17.46
N PHE A 215 19.11 27.40 -18.18
CA PHE A 215 17.78 26.91 -18.57
C PHE A 215 17.01 26.33 -17.36
N VAL A 216 17.67 25.66 -16.42
CA VAL A 216 17.04 25.16 -15.17
C VAL A 216 16.54 26.37 -14.36
N ARG A 217 17.37 27.41 -14.19
CA ARG A 217 16.96 28.63 -13.51
C ARG A 217 15.71 29.24 -14.14
N ARG A 218 15.72 29.42 -15.47
CA ARG A 218 14.57 30.01 -16.19
C ARG A 218 13.30 29.13 -16.09
N GLY A 219 13.44 27.83 -16.25
CA GLY A 219 12.31 26.91 -16.12
C GLY A 219 11.66 26.97 -14.72
N LEU A 220 12.47 26.98 -13.65
CA LEU A 220 11.98 27.14 -12.29
C LEU A 220 11.30 28.49 -12.06
N GLN A 221 11.85 29.56 -12.62
CA GLN A 221 11.23 30.90 -12.57
C GLN A 221 9.88 30.94 -13.30
N GLN A 222 9.78 30.30 -14.47
CA GLN A 222 8.53 30.19 -15.24
C GLN A 222 7.49 29.34 -14.49
N ALA A 223 7.92 28.34 -13.72
CA ALA A 223 7.04 27.54 -12.86
C ALA A 223 6.55 28.31 -11.61
N GLY A 224 7.07 29.52 -11.34
CA GLY A 224 6.63 30.37 -10.23
C GLY A 224 7.60 30.46 -9.05
N PHE A 225 8.73 29.78 -9.08
CA PHE A 225 9.73 29.87 -8.01
C PHE A 225 10.52 31.20 -8.10
N GLN A 226 10.76 31.80 -6.95
CA GLN A 226 11.79 32.85 -6.81
C GLN A 226 13.14 32.17 -6.63
N VAL A 227 14.00 32.29 -7.65
CA VAL A 227 15.27 31.54 -7.74
C VAL A 227 16.45 32.45 -7.41
N SER A 228 17.31 31.99 -6.52
CA SER A 228 18.56 32.64 -6.12
C SER A 228 19.75 31.79 -6.54
N LYS A 229 20.81 32.44 -6.97
CA LYS A 229 22.14 31.90 -7.12
C LYS A 229 22.90 32.07 -5.81
N ILE A 230 23.37 30.99 -5.24
CA ILE A 230 24.20 31.02 -4.03
C ILE A 230 25.52 30.31 -4.30
N LYS A 231 26.47 30.39 -3.38
CA LYS A 231 27.76 29.71 -3.52
C LYS A 231 27.56 28.19 -3.62
N GLY A 232 28.19 27.55 -4.60
CA GLY A 232 28.18 26.10 -4.77
C GLY A 232 29.10 25.38 -3.77
N PHE A 233 28.95 24.04 -3.68
CA PHE A 233 29.78 23.20 -2.84
C PHE A 233 31.20 23.05 -3.42
N GLY A 234 32.21 22.99 -2.57
CA GLY A 234 33.60 22.78 -2.96
C GLY A 234 34.10 23.84 -3.94
N GLN A 235 34.50 23.40 -5.12
CA GLN A 235 35.00 24.30 -6.18
C GLN A 235 33.91 24.86 -7.11
N LYS A 236 32.66 24.42 -6.96
CA LYS A 236 31.53 24.94 -7.76
C LYS A 236 31.25 26.39 -7.39
N ARG A 237 31.25 27.29 -8.39
CA ARG A 237 31.07 28.73 -8.16
C ARG A 237 29.66 29.04 -7.64
N GLU A 238 28.65 28.38 -8.20
CA GLU A 238 27.23 28.69 -7.95
C GLU A 238 26.40 27.40 -7.91
N MET A 239 25.33 27.43 -7.14
CA MET A 239 24.21 26.52 -7.13
C MET A 239 22.89 27.29 -7.08
N LEU A 240 21.75 26.64 -7.30
CA LEU A 240 20.44 27.28 -7.21
C LEU A 240 19.71 26.84 -5.96
N SER A 241 19.06 27.81 -5.32
CA SER A 241 18.03 27.59 -4.31
C SER A 241 16.87 28.55 -4.55
N GLY A 242 15.71 28.28 -3.96
CA GLY A 242 14.57 29.18 -4.13
C GLY A 242 13.38 28.79 -3.28
N ILE A 243 12.33 29.58 -3.43
CA ILE A 243 11.09 29.48 -2.70
C ILE A 243 9.90 29.67 -3.64
N LEU A 244 8.81 28.97 -3.40
CA LEU A 244 7.53 29.19 -4.08
C LEU A 244 6.71 30.20 -3.25
N PRO A 245 6.65 31.48 -3.64
CA PRO A 245 6.03 32.50 -2.79
C PRO A 245 4.51 32.37 -2.70
N ASP A 246 3.90 31.80 -3.73
CA ASP A 246 2.45 31.56 -3.78
C ASP A 246 2.09 30.33 -4.61
N VAL A 247 0.92 29.78 -4.39
CA VAL A 247 0.41 28.59 -5.08
C VAL A 247 -0.77 28.94 -5.97
N LEU A 248 -0.84 28.29 -7.13
CA LEU A 248 -1.95 28.46 -8.05
C LEU A 248 -3.11 27.53 -7.67
N PRO A 249 -4.37 27.97 -7.83
CA PRO A 249 -5.52 27.09 -7.71
C PRO A 249 -5.43 25.94 -8.72
N ILE A 250 -5.75 24.74 -8.29
CA ILE A 250 -5.72 23.55 -9.13
C ILE A 250 -7.16 23.06 -9.29
N VAL A 251 -7.55 22.82 -10.54
CA VAL A 251 -8.84 22.22 -10.88
C VAL A 251 -8.62 20.70 -11.06
N SER A 252 -9.30 19.91 -10.27
CA SER A 252 -9.23 18.45 -10.39
C SER A 252 -9.82 17.99 -11.72
N PRO A 253 -9.15 17.14 -12.49
CA PRO A 253 -9.73 16.54 -13.69
C PRO A 253 -10.78 15.46 -13.36
N THR A 254 -10.82 14.97 -12.12
CA THR A 254 -11.73 13.91 -11.66
C THR A 254 -12.33 14.25 -10.29
N PRO A 255 -13.06 15.38 -10.15
CA PRO A 255 -13.55 15.86 -8.86
C PRO A 255 -14.48 14.86 -8.15
N TRP A 256 -15.13 13.97 -8.91
CA TRP A 256 -15.96 12.88 -8.38
C TRP A 256 -15.17 11.77 -7.65
N TYR A 257 -13.84 11.75 -7.72
CA TYR A 257 -12.98 10.85 -6.97
C TYR A 257 -12.15 11.57 -5.91
N ALA A 258 -12.52 12.80 -5.53
CA ALA A 258 -11.84 13.52 -4.47
C ALA A 258 -11.72 12.67 -3.20
N ARG A 259 -10.62 12.86 -2.46
CA ARG A 259 -10.32 12.13 -1.23
C ARG A 259 -10.14 13.11 -0.08
N PRO A 260 -11.22 13.51 0.58
CA PRO A 260 -11.14 14.45 1.69
C PRO A 260 -10.40 13.83 2.88
N ALA A 261 -9.63 14.66 3.58
CA ALA A 261 -9.12 14.33 4.90
C ALA A 261 -10.23 14.44 5.95
N ALA A 262 -9.99 13.90 7.14
CA ALA A 262 -10.87 14.13 8.27
C ALA A 262 -10.78 15.59 8.75
N SER A 263 -11.85 16.11 9.35
CA SER A 263 -11.87 17.45 9.93
C SER A 263 -11.03 17.56 11.19
N THR A 264 -10.85 16.45 11.91
CA THR A 264 -9.97 16.28 13.06
C THR A 264 -9.46 14.85 13.14
N THR A 265 -8.39 14.62 13.89
CA THR A 265 -7.80 13.29 14.12
C THR A 265 -7.72 12.93 15.61
N ASP A 266 -8.37 13.75 16.48
CA ASP A 266 -8.21 13.66 17.93
C ASP A 266 -8.99 12.49 18.55
N ASP A 267 -10.09 12.06 17.89
CA ASP A 267 -10.98 11.03 18.42
C ASP A 267 -11.57 10.21 17.25
N ILE A 268 -11.11 8.98 17.09
CA ILE A 268 -11.48 8.10 15.97
C ILE A 268 -12.07 6.79 16.52
N ALA A 269 -13.29 6.47 16.11
CA ALA A 269 -13.87 5.15 16.33
C ALA A 269 -13.62 4.23 15.13
N ILE A 270 -13.28 2.97 15.38
CA ILE A 270 -13.23 1.91 14.38
C ILE A 270 -14.27 0.85 14.72
N ILE A 271 -15.15 0.52 13.79
CA ILE A 271 -16.18 -0.51 13.96
C ILE A 271 -15.73 -1.78 13.24
N GLY A 272 -15.46 -2.84 14.02
CA GLY A 272 -15.02 -4.14 13.56
C GLY A 272 -13.85 -4.70 14.35
N GLY A 273 -13.71 -6.03 14.41
CA GLY A 273 -12.64 -6.76 15.12
C GLY A 273 -11.75 -7.58 14.21
N GLY A 274 -11.80 -7.37 12.89
CA GLY A 274 -10.98 -8.10 11.91
C GLY A 274 -9.62 -7.47 11.64
N ILE A 275 -8.84 -8.11 10.75
CA ILE A 275 -7.50 -7.66 10.37
C ILE A 275 -7.48 -6.21 9.85
N ALA A 276 -8.48 -5.82 9.05
CA ALA A 276 -8.58 -4.47 8.51
C ALA A 276 -8.69 -3.42 9.62
N SER A 277 -9.54 -3.68 10.63
CA SER A 277 -9.75 -2.79 11.78
C SER A 277 -8.46 -2.60 12.58
N VAL A 278 -7.79 -3.70 12.91
CA VAL A 278 -6.60 -3.68 13.77
C VAL A 278 -5.41 -3.04 13.07
N LEU A 279 -5.18 -3.34 11.79
CA LEU A 279 -4.11 -2.71 11.02
C LEU A 279 -4.37 -1.22 10.79
N THR A 280 -5.64 -0.82 10.61
CA THR A 280 -6.02 0.60 10.54
C THR A 280 -5.76 1.30 11.87
N ALA A 281 -6.09 0.67 13.00
CA ALA A 281 -5.80 1.22 14.32
C ALA A 281 -4.29 1.47 14.51
N LEU A 282 -3.45 0.50 14.17
CA LEU A 282 -1.98 0.65 14.23
C LEU A 282 -1.47 1.77 13.31
N ALA A 283 -2.00 1.88 12.09
CA ALA A 283 -1.61 2.92 11.14
C ALA A 283 -1.99 4.32 11.64
N LEU A 284 -3.17 4.48 12.26
CA LEU A 284 -3.62 5.72 12.87
C LEU A 284 -2.80 6.07 14.13
N GLN A 285 -2.52 5.08 14.99
CA GLN A 285 -1.73 5.28 16.22
C GLN A 285 -0.29 5.73 15.93
N ARG A 286 0.34 5.23 14.86
CA ARG A 286 1.66 5.73 14.42
C ARG A 286 1.65 7.24 14.15
N ARG A 287 0.50 7.80 13.76
CA ARG A 287 0.27 9.23 13.52
C ARG A 287 -0.16 10.00 14.77
N GLY A 288 -0.35 9.28 15.89
CA GLY A 288 -0.72 9.88 17.18
C GLY A 288 -2.24 9.99 17.41
N ALA A 289 -3.05 9.27 16.63
CA ALA A 289 -4.51 9.25 16.84
C ALA A 289 -4.89 8.61 18.17
N ASN A 290 -5.92 9.17 18.81
CA ASN A 290 -6.65 8.51 19.88
C ASN A 290 -7.75 7.64 19.25
N VAL A 291 -7.65 6.33 19.43
CA VAL A 291 -8.50 5.36 18.73
C VAL A 291 -9.27 4.48 19.70
N THR A 292 -10.58 4.33 19.46
CA THR A 292 -11.45 3.36 20.13
C THR A 292 -11.96 2.33 19.11
N LEU A 293 -11.78 1.05 19.39
CA LEU A 293 -12.25 -0.04 18.54
C LEU A 293 -13.44 -0.74 19.18
N TYR A 294 -14.53 -0.87 18.42
CA TYR A 294 -15.75 -1.59 18.80
C TYR A 294 -15.84 -2.92 18.07
N CYS A 295 -15.85 -4.01 18.82
CA CYS A 295 -15.97 -5.37 18.31
C CYS A 295 -17.25 -6.02 18.86
N ALA A 296 -18.11 -6.50 17.97
CA ALA A 296 -19.38 -7.14 18.36
C ALA A 296 -19.15 -8.44 19.12
N GLU A 297 -18.07 -9.14 18.84
CA GLU A 297 -17.72 -10.44 19.39
C GLU A 297 -16.84 -10.33 20.64
N SER A 298 -16.66 -11.46 21.33
CA SER A 298 -15.87 -11.56 22.55
C SER A 298 -14.35 -11.56 22.31
N GLN A 299 -13.92 -11.79 21.07
CA GLN A 299 -12.52 -11.84 20.65
C GLN A 299 -12.37 -11.34 19.22
N PRO A 300 -11.16 -10.84 18.83
CA PRO A 300 -10.91 -10.42 17.47
C PRO A 300 -10.89 -11.61 16.51
N ALA A 301 -10.97 -11.32 15.23
CA ALA A 301 -10.80 -12.28 14.14
C ALA A 301 -11.83 -13.44 14.09
N THR A 302 -13.01 -13.28 14.68
CA THR A 302 -14.05 -14.31 14.62
C THR A 302 -14.76 -14.40 13.26
N GLY A 303 -14.69 -13.37 12.44
CA GLY A 303 -15.22 -13.33 11.06
C GLY A 303 -14.27 -13.94 10.02
N ALA A 304 -14.16 -13.29 8.86
CA ALA A 304 -13.31 -13.72 7.74
C ALA A 304 -11.81 -13.81 8.07
N SER A 305 -11.35 -13.11 9.11
CA SER A 305 -9.96 -13.13 9.59
C SER A 305 -9.63 -14.34 10.48
N GLY A 306 -10.54 -15.28 10.68
CA GLY A 306 -10.39 -16.36 11.67
C GLY A 306 -9.72 -17.64 11.17
N ASN A 307 -9.19 -17.70 9.97
CA ASN A 307 -8.55 -18.89 9.43
C ASN A 307 -7.25 -19.24 10.18
N ARG A 308 -6.92 -20.55 10.24
CA ARG A 308 -5.64 -21.01 10.77
C ARG A 308 -4.49 -20.75 9.80
N GLN A 309 -4.73 -20.89 8.50
CA GLN A 309 -3.73 -20.62 7.45
C GLN A 309 -4.40 -19.93 6.27
N GLY A 310 -3.92 -18.77 5.92
CA GLY A 310 -4.32 -18.00 4.74
C GLY A 310 -3.14 -17.82 3.80
N ALA A 311 -3.34 -18.02 2.51
CA ALA A 311 -2.31 -17.82 1.50
C ALA A 311 -2.09 -16.34 1.21
N LEU A 312 -0.82 -15.94 1.10
CA LEU A 312 -0.40 -14.59 0.70
C LEU A 312 0.22 -14.63 -0.70
N TYR A 313 -0.46 -14.08 -1.68
CA TYR A 313 0.01 -13.92 -3.06
C TYR A 313 -0.83 -12.88 -3.81
N PRO A 314 -0.27 -12.22 -4.87
CA PRO A 314 -0.96 -11.13 -5.57
C PRO A 314 -2.03 -11.63 -6.55
N LEU A 315 -2.82 -10.70 -7.07
CA LEU A 315 -3.73 -10.91 -8.20
C LEU A 315 -3.19 -10.15 -9.42
N LEU A 316 -2.62 -10.88 -10.37
CA LEU A 316 -1.93 -10.33 -11.54
C LEU A 316 -2.67 -10.62 -12.85
N ASN A 317 -2.44 -9.76 -13.84
CA ASN A 317 -2.80 -9.96 -15.24
C ASN A 317 -1.76 -9.28 -16.17
N ASN A 318 -1.92 -9.38 -17.48
CA ASN A 318 -1.00 -8.81 -18.46
C ASN A 318 -1.31 -7.34 -18.84
N ARG A 319 -2.39 -6.76 -18.35
CA ARG A 319 -2.82 -5.41 -18.73
C ARG A 319 -2.24 -4.32 -17.83
N HIS A 320 -1.65 -4.70 -16.70
CA HIS A 320 -1.21 -3.79 -15.66
C HIS A 320 -2.30 -2.77 -15.29
N ASP A 321 -3.55 -3.25 -15.24
CA ASP A 321 -4.69 -2.43 -14.84
C ASP A 321 -4.66 -2.13 -13.32
N ALA A 322 -5.60 -1.34 -12.84
CA ALA A 322 -5.65 -0.94 -11.43
C ALA A 322 -5.67 -2.15 -10.47
N VAL A 323 -6.23 -3.29 -10.89
CA VAL A 323 -6.23 -4.53 -10.07
C VAL A 323 -4.81 -5.05 -9.90
N SER A 324 -4.09 -5.26 -11.01
CA SER A 324 -2.72 -5.78 -10.96
C SER A 324 -1.76 -4.81 -10.29
N ARG A 325 -1.87 -3.50 -10.57
CA ARG A 325 -1.05 -2.46 -9.93
C ARG A 325 -1.27 -2.42 -8.43
N PHE A 326 -2.52 -2.43 -7.99
CA PHE A 326 -2.82 -2.45 -6.56
C PHE A 326 -2.28 -3.71 -5.89
N PHE A 327 -2.61 -4.91 -6.41
CA PHE A 327 -2.26 -6.16 -5.75
C PHE A 327 -0.77 -6.49 -5.80
N SER A 328 -0.03 -6.08 -6.82
CA SER A 328 1.43 -6.27 -6.85
C SER A 328 2.13 -5.43 -5.78
N LEU A 329 1.77 -4.15 -5.66
CA LEU A 329 2.30 -3.24 -4.63
C LEU A 329 1.83 -3.63 -3.22
N ALA A 330 0.55 -4.03 -3.08
CA ALA A 330 0.00 -4.47 -1.80
C ALA A 330 0.64 -5.77 -1.31
N PHE A 331 0.98 -6.69 -2.21
CA PHE A 331 1.67 -7.93 -1.87
C PHE A 331 3.08 -7.66 -1.31
N ASP A 332 3.88 -6.86 -1.99
CA ASP A 332 5.21 -6.46 -1.53
C ASP A 332 5.15 -5.74 -0.18
N PHE A 333 4.22 -4.78 -0.05
CA PHE A 333 4.01 -4.06 1.22
C PHE A 333 3.55 -5.00 2.35
N ALA A 334 2.64 -5.94 2.08
CA ALA A 334 2.14 -6.90 3.06
C ALA A 334 3.24 -7.85 3.55
N HIS A 335 4.02 -8.43 2.61
CA HIS A 335 5.14 -9.30 2.96
C HIS A 335 6.15 -8.59 3.87
N ARG A 336 6.58 -7.37 3.50
CA ARG A 336 7.51 -6.56 4.31
C ARG A 336 6.92 -6.18 5.66
N SER A 337 5.64 -5.78 5.70
CA SER A 337 4.95 -5.39 6.93
C SER A 337 4.82 -6.55 7.90
N TYR A 338 4.40 -7.73 7.45
CA TYR A 338 4.27 -8.91 8.33
C TYR A 338 5.63 -9.42 8.80
N THR A 339 6.63 -9.39 7.94
CA THR A 339 8.02 -9.73 8.31
C THR A 339 8.53 -8.77 9.39
N ALA A 340 8.30 -7.47 9.25
CA ALA A 340 8.70 -6.48 10.25
C ALA A 340 7.97 -6.67 11.59
N LEU A 341 6.67 -6.99 11.58
CA LEU A 341 5.91 -7.29 12.80
C LEU A 341 6.46 -8.53 13.51
N ALA A 342 6.78 -9.59 12.78
CA ALA A 342 7.39 -10.80 13.35
C ALA A 342 8.78 -10.51 13.95
N GLN A 343 9.61 -9.71 13.27
CA GLN A 343 10.91 -9.27 13.76
C GLN A 343 10.81 -8.39 15.02
N GLN A 344 9.72 -7.64 15.18
CA GLN A 344 9.41 -6.87 16.39
C GLN A 344 8.87 -7.75 17.53
N GLY A 345 8.78 -9.06 17.34
CA GLY A 345 8.38 -10.03 18.36
C GLY A 345 6.88 -10.34 18.41
N LEU A 346 6.10 -10.00 17.38
CA LEU A 346 4.72 -10.47 17.30
C LEU A 346 4.72 -11.96 16.97
N GLU A 347 4.02 -12.73 17.79
CA GLU A 347 3.90 -14.19 17.64
C GLU A 347 2.66 -14.55 16.82
N PHE A 348 2.86 -15.10 15.64
CA PHE A 348 1.84 -15.70 14.79
C PHE A 348 2.49 -16.72 13.86
N GLU A 349 1.82 -17.83 13.61
CA GLU A 349 2.33 -18.81 12.64
C GLU A 349 2.39 -18.21 11.24
N HIS A 350 3.53 -18.33 10.59
CA HIS A 350 3.72 -17.95 9.19
C HIS A 350 4.89 -18.68 8.56
N GLN A 351 4.87 -18.79 7.25
CA GLN A 351 5.97 -19.35 6.47
C GLN A 351 6.00 -18.72 5.08
N TRP A 352 7.10 -18.04 4.76
CA TRP A 352 7.37 -17.52 3.42
C TRP A 352 7.99 -18.63 2.58
N CYS A 353 7.15 -19.57 2.17
CA CYS A 353 7.57 -20.83 1.52
C CYS A 353 7.31 -20.87 0.02
N GLY A 354 6.80 -19.78 -0.52
CA GLY A 354 6.29 -19.72 -1.89
C GLY A 354 4.83 -20.16 -2.00
N VAL A 355 4.17 -19.61 -3.03
CA VAL A 355 2.82 -20.01 -3.45
C VAL A 355 2.86 -20.40 -4.91
N SER A 356 2.42 -21.61 -5.23
CA SER A 356 2.36 -22.09 -6.61
C SER A 356 0.92 -22.14 -7.10
N GLN A 357 0.63 -21.45 -8.19
CA GLN A 357 -0.66 -21.48 -8.88
C GLN A 357 -0.59 -22.46 -10.04
N LEU A 358 -1.45 -23.47 -10.04
CA LEU A 358 -1.38 -24.63 -10.92
C LEU A 358 -2.23 -24.46 -12.18
N ALA A 359 -1.70 -24.92 -13.32
CA ALA A 359 -2.43 -25.01 -14.59
C ALA A 359 -3.19 -26.35 -14.67
N TRP A 360 -4.24 -26.50 -13.87
CA TRP A 360 -4.98 -27.75 -13.69
C TRP A 360 -6.04 -28.01 -14.78
N ASP A 361 -6.43 -26.98 -15.54
CA ASP A 361 -7.30 -27.07 -16.71
C ASP A 361 -6.90 -26.04 -17.79
N GLU A 362 -7.54 -26.05 -18.96
CA GLU A 362 -7.25 -25.09 -20.03
C GLU A 362 -7.50 -23.64 -19.63
N LYS A 363 -8.49 -23.37 -18.79
CA LYS A 363 -8.85 -22.02 -18.35
C LYS A 363 -7.77 -21.46 -17.42
N SER A 364 -7.33 -22.26 -16.45
CA SER A 364 -6.25 -21.89 -15.53
C SER A 364 -4.91 -21.76 -16.27
N ALA A 365 -4.61 -22.63 -17.24
CA ALA A 365 -3.43 -22.52 -18.09
C ALA A 365 -3.41 -21.23 -18.89
N ARG A 366 -4.52 -20.85 -19.55
CA ARG A 366 -4.64 -19.56 -20.27
C ARG A 366 -4.47 -18.36 -19.34
N LYS A 367 -5.03 -18.43 -18.13
CA LYS A 367 -4.87 -17.37 -17.15
C LYS A 367 -3.42 -17.20 -16.70
N ILE A 368 -2.72 -18.31 -16.48
CA ILE A 368 -1.29 -18.31 -16.14
C ILE A 368 -0.48 -17.74 -17.29
N GLU A 369 -0.74 -18.16 -18.53
CA GLU A 369 -0.10 -17.60 -19.72
C GLU A 369 -0.30 -16.07 -19.82
N GLN A 370 -1.53 -15.57 -19.58
CA GLN A 370 -1.80 -14.14 -19.55
C GLN A 370 -0.99 -13.42 -18.46
N ILE A 371 -0.83 -14.01 -17.27
CA ILE A 371 0.01 -13.42 -16.21
C ILE A 371 1.45 -13.30 -16.68
N LEU A 372 2.00 -14.35 -17.27
CA LEU A 372 3.38 -14.38 -17.78
C LEU A 372 3.61 -13.38 -18.93
N GLN A 373 2.62 -13.14 -19.78
CA GLN A 373 2.66 -12.11 -20.83
C GLN A 373 2.75 -10.68 -20.26
N GLY A 374 2.49 -10.49 -18.96
CA GLY A 374 2.62 -9.20 -18.28
C GLY A 374 4.07 -8.80 -18.00
N GLU A 375 5.06 -9.63 -18.34
CA GLU A 375 6.49 -9.35 -18.14
C GLU A 375 6.83 -8.89 -16.71
N TRP A 376 6.18 -9.52 -15.72
CA TRP A 376 6.44 -9.29 -14.31
C TRP A 376 7.87 -9.75 -13.95
N PRO A 377 8.57 -9.09 -13.01
CA PRO A 377 9.91 -9.52 -12.60
C PRO A 377 9.88 -10.93 -11.99
N GLU A 378 10.97 -11.68 -12.18
CA GLU A 378 11.10 -13.06 -11.68
C GLU A 378 11.06 -13.13 -10.14
N GLU A 379 11.43 -12.06 -9.46
CA GLU A 379 11.32 -11.94 -8.02
C GLU A 379 9.84 -11.93 -7.57
N LEU A 380 8.92 -11.47 -8.42
CA LEU A 380 7.49 -11.50 -8.13
C LEU A 380 6.84 -12.82 -8.55
N VAL A 381 7.09 -13.28 -9.78
CA VAL A 381 6.45 -14.49 -10.32
C VAL A 381 7.32 -15.17 -11.36
N VAL A 382 7.44 -16.49 -11.26
CA VAL A 382 8.21 -17.33 -12.19
C VAL A 382 7.36 -18.45 -12.77
N SER A 383 7.61 -18.77 -14.05
CA SER A 383 7.05 -19.97 -14.68
C SER A 383 7.78 -21.20 -14.16
N VAL A 384 7.03 -22.27 -13.87
CA VAL A 384 7.58 -23.54 -13.38
C VAL A 384 6.90 -24.72 -14.08
N ASP A 385 7.71 -25.69 -14.48
CA ASP A 385 7.20 -26.97 -15.00
C ASP A 385 6.87 -27.96 -13.86
N ALA A 386 6.27 -29.09 -14.20
CA ALA A 386 5.86 -30.10 -13.24
C ALA A 386 7.01 -30.67 -12.40
N GLN A 387 8.23 -30.78 -12.97
CA GLN A 387 9.39 -31.29 -12.23
C GLN A 387 9.94 -30.23 -11.25
N GLN A 388 9.98 -29.00 -11.68
CA GLN A 388 10.35 -27.87 -10.83
C GLN A 388 9.35 -27.73 -9.67
N LEU A 389 8.04 -27.84 -9.95
CA LEU A 389 6.99 -27.82 -8.94
C LEU A 389 7.16 -28.96 -7.93
N GLU A 390 7.40 -30.20 -8.38
CA GLU A 390 7.68 -31.32 -7.49
C GLU A 390 8.87 -31.08 -6.57
N LYS A 391 9.96 -30.58 -7.15
CA LYS A 391 11.18 -30.26 -6.38
C LYS A 391 10.95 -29.16 -5.33
N GLN A 392 10.20 -28.09 -5.70
CA GLN A 392 9.94 -26.96 -4.84
C GLN A 392 8.91 -27.29 -3.77
N SER A 393 7.78 -27.89 -4.17
CA SER A 393 6.66 -28.18 -3.27
C SER A 393 6.81 -29.46 -2.47
N GLY A 394 7.66 -30.38 -2.89
CA GLY A 394 7.84 -31.70 -2.26
C GLY A 394 6.78 -32.73 -2.64
N LEU A 395 5.78 -32.36 -3.44
CA LEU A 395 4.72 -33.23 -3.97
C LEU A 395 4.57 -32.99 -5.47
N ASN A 396 4.38 -34.07 -6.24
CA ASN A 396 4.18 -33.95 -7.69
C ASN A 396 2.71 -33.62 -8.01
N PRO A 397 2.37 -32.41 -8.48
CA PRO A 397 1.02 -32.08 -8.90
C PRO A 397 0.69 -32.57 -10.32
N SER A 398 1.70 -33.08 -11.07
CA SER A 398 1.59 -33.56 -12.47
C SER A 398 1.09 -32.50 -13.46
N VAL A 399 1.25 -31.22 -13.15
CA VAL A 399 0.88 -30.07 -13.97
C VAL A 399 1.93 -28.97 -13.87
N ASN A 400 2.00 -28.10 -14.85
CA ASN A 400 2.84 -26.88 -14.82
C ASN A 400 2.13 -25.78 -14.02
N GLY A 401 2.81 -24.65 -13.80
CA GLY A 401 2.23 -23.50 -13.12
C GLY A 401 3.13 -22.28 -13.08
N ILE A 402 2.81 -21.40 -12.15
CA ILE A 402 3.66 -20.28 -11.76
C ILE A 402 3.87 -20.30 -10.25
N THR A 403 5.01 -19.80 -9.81
CA THR A 403 5.33 -19.65 -8.39
C THR A 403 5.56 -18.17 -8.07
N TYR A 404 5.01 -17.72 -6.94
CA TYR A 404 5.30 -16.45 -6.29
C TYR A 404 6.34 -16.73 -5.20
N PRO A 405 7.64 -16.41 -5.40
CA PRO A 405 8.71 -16.85 -4.49
C PRO A 405 8.55 -16.32 -3.07
N ASP A 406 8.22 -15.03 -2.92
CA ASP A 406 7.98 -14.37 -1.63
C ASP A 406 6.57 -14.59 -1.08
N GLY A 407 5.77 -15.42 -1.74
CA GLY A 407 4.48 -15.85 -1.24
C GLY A 407 4.62 -16.82 -0.07
N GLY A 408 3.49 -17.14 0.55
CA GLY A 408 3.48 -18.09 1.65
C GLY A 408 2.12 -18.18 2.31
N TRP A 409 2.12 -18.56 3.57
CA TRP A 409 0.92 -18.57 4.39
C TRP A 409 1.19 -17.98 5.77
N LEU A 410 0.15 -17.50 6.40
CA LEU A 410 0.17 -17.06 7.78
C LEU A 410 -1.17 -17.34 8.47
N CYS A 411 -1.17 -17.37 9.81
CA CYS A 411 -2.38 -17.46 10.61
C CYS A 411 -2.99 -16.08 10.83
N PRO A 412 -4.06 -15.68 10.08
CA PRO A 412 -4.64 -14.35 10.24
C PRO A 412 -5.30 -14.14 11.60
N ALA A 413 -5.78 -15.20 12.24
CA ALA A 413 -6.37 -15.12 13.58
C ALA A 413 -5.33 -14.71 14.62
N GLU A 414 -4.17 -15.38 14.64
CA GLU A 414 -3.07 -15.08 15.56
C GLU A 414 -2.46 -13.71 15.27
N LEU A 415 -2.22 -13.40 14.00
CA LEU A 415 -1.72 -12.08 13.59
C LEU A 415 -2.65 -10.96 14.08
N THR A 416 -3.97 -11.10 13.86
CA THR A 416 -4.94 -10.08 14.28
C THR A 416 -4.95 -9.91 15.79
N ALA A 417 -4.90 -11.01 16.56
CA ALA A 417 -4.86 -10.97 18.02
C ALA A 417 -3.56 -10.34 18.54
N ALA A 418 -2.40 -10.73 17.98
CA ALA A 418 -1.11 -10.17 18.36
C ALA A 418 -1.00 -8.66 18.02
N ALA A 419 -1.47 -8.27 16.84
CA ALA A 419 -1.52 -6.87 16.41
C ALA A 419 -2.49 -6.04 17.27
N LEU A 420 -3.63 -6.59 17.68
CA LEU A 420 -4.55 -5.94 18.60
C LEU A 420 -3.89 -5.68 19.97
N LYS A 421 -3.18 -6.68 20.49
CA LYS A 421 -2.43 -6.55 21.75
C LYS A 421 -1.35 -5.46 21.64
N LEU A 422 -0.64 -5.40 20.51
CA LEU A 422 0.31 -4.32 20.24
C LEU A 422 -0.37 -2.95 20.21
N ALA A 423 -1.51 -2.84 19.52
CA ALA A 423 -2.28 -1.61 19.47
C ALA A 423 -2.76 -1.17 20.87
N GLN A 424 -3.18 -2.11 21.74
CA GLN A 424 -3.55 -1.81 23.13
C GLN A 424 -2.34 -1.30 23.94
N GLN A 425 -1.16 -1.85 23.72
CA GLN A 425 0.08 -1.34 24.33
C GLN A 425 0.40 0.10 23.89
N HIS A 426 -0.02 0.47 22.69
CA HIS A 426 0.09 1.83 22.15
C HIS A 426 -1.12 2.72 22.52
N GLY A 427 -2.02 2.27 23.42
CA GLY A 427 -3.12 3.07 23.94
C GLY A 427 -4.45 2.92 23.20
N LEU A 428 -4.63 1.88 22.37
CA LEU A 428 -5.94 1.58 21.77
C LEU A 428 -6.94 1.23 22.87
N SER A 429 -8.08 1.95 22.91
CA SER A 429 -9.24 1.54 23.68
C SER A 429 -10.03 0.48 22.91
N VAL A 430 -10.35 -0.65 23.57
CA VAL A 430 -11.05 -1.77 22.92
C VAL A 430 -12.32 -2.11 23.68
N GLN A 431 -13.46 -2.14 22.98
CA GLN A 431 -14.77 -2.50 23.48
C GLN A 431 -15.21 -3.82 22.81
N MET A 432 -14.94 -4.95 23.49
CA MET A 432 -15.43 -6.28 23.07
C MET A 432 -16.88 -6.50 23.48
N ASN A 433 -17.55 -7.47 22.83
CA ASN A 433 -18.98 -7.76 23.02
C ASN A 433 -19.86 -6.50 22.85
N THR A 434 -19.43 -5.57 22.00
CA THR A 434 -20.05 -4.26 21.85
C THR A 434 -20.32 -4.03 20.36
N ALA A 435 -21.50 -4.47 19.91
CA ALA A 435 -21.97 -4.16 18.58
C ALA A 435 -22.45 -2.70 18.53
N VAL A 436 -22.16 -2.02 17.43
CA VAL A 436 -22.78 -0.73 17.10
C VAL A 436 -23.99 -1.04 16.24
N SER A 437 -25.18 -0.58 16.67
CA SER A 437 -26.44 -0.88 16.00
C SER A 437 -26.95 0.28 15.13
N ASP A 438 -26.49 1.51 15.37
CA ASP A 438 -26.88 2.67 14.58
C ASP A 438 -25.80 3.75 14.58
N LEU A 439 -25.79 4.56 13.50
CA LEU A 439 -24.89 5.67 13.24
C LEU A 439 -25.70 6.91 12.87
N GLU A 440 -25.63 7.95 13.66
CA GLU A 440 -26.31 9.21 13.40
C GLU A 440 -25.29 10.37 13.29
N LYS A 441 -25.38 11.16 12.21
CA LYS A 441 -24.56 12.37 12.06
C LYS A 441 -25.02 13.44 13.06
N THR A 442 -24.08 13.95 13.84
CA THR A 442 -24.29 15.06 14.78
C THR A 442 -23.60 16.33 14.27
N GLY A 443 -23.81 17.44 14.96
CA GLY A 443 -23.14 18.70 14.58
C GLY A 443 -21.61 18.63 14.62
N ASN A 444 -21.04 17.80 15.50
CA ASN A 444 -19.57 17.72 15.73
C ASN A 444 -19.00 16.31 15.57
N GLY A 445 -19.61 15.46 14.77
CA GLY A 445 -19.14 14.10 14.56
C GLY A 445 -20.28 13.11 14.38
N TRP A 446 -20.18 11.94 15.02
CA TRP A 446 -21.10 10.81 14.90
C TRP A 446 -21.52 10.30 16.27
N ALA A 447 -22.82 10.10 16.47
CA ALA A 447 -23.37 9.35 17.59
C ALA A 447 -23.51 7.87 17.20
N LEU A 448 -22.89 6.99 17.98
CA LEU A 448 -22.98 5.55 17.84
C LEU A 448 -23.91 5.00 18.91
N THR A 449 -24.95 4.27 18.50
CA THR A 449 -25.80 3.51 19.41
C THR A 449 -25.23 2.12 19.60
N LEU A 450 -24.85 1.77 20.82
CA LEU A 450 -24.29 0.47 21.15
C LEU A 450 -25.37 -0.56 21.44
N SER A 451 -25.05 -1.83 21.33
CA SER A 451 -25.97 -2.95 21.67
C SER A 451 -26.48 -2.93 23.11
N THR A 452 -25.83 -2.19 23.99
CA THR A 452 -26.25 -1.94 25.37
C THR A 452 -27.35 -0.90 25.48
N GLY A 453 -27.71 -0.19 24.40
CA GLY A 453 -28.58 0.98 24.36
C GLY A 453 -27.89 2.29 24.72
N GLN A 454 -26.61 2.26 25.08
CA GLN A 454 -25.83 3.46 25.35
C GLN A 454 -25.48 4.17 24.03
N GLN A 455 -25.54 5.51 24.03
CA GLN A 455 -24.97 6.33 22.95
C GLN A 455 -23.61 6.88 23.35
N VAL A 456 -22.66 6.82 22.40
CA VAL A 456 -21.32 7.40 22.51
C VAL A 456 -21.06 8.27 21.29
N ASN A 457 -20.27 9.33 21.47
CA ASN A 457 -19.95 10.24 20.37
C ASN A 457 -18.47 10.14 20.01
N HIS A 458 -18.18 10.18 18.72
CA HIS A 458 -16.83 10.25 18.17
C HIS A 458 -16.76 11.28 17.05
N ALA A 459 -15.60 11.93 16.91
CA ALA A 459 -15.39 12.92 15.87
C ALA A 459 -15.33 12.27 14.48
N VAL A 460 -14.66 11.13 14.37
CA VAL A 460 -14.42 10.39 13.13
C VAL A 460 -14.80 8.92 13.33
N VAL A 461 -15.40 8.31 12.31
CA VAL A 461 -15.76 6.89 12.32
C VAL A 461 -15.17 6.18 11.10
N VAL A 462 -14.59 5.00 11.33
CA VAL A 462 -14.12 4.08 10.30
C VAL A 462 -14.94 2.80 10.34
N LEU A 463 -15.61 2.49 9.23
CA LEU A 463 -16.34 1.23 9.04
C LEU A 463 -15.40 0.16 8.52
N ALA A 464 -15.18 -0.89 9.32
CA ALA A 464 -14.31 -2.03 9.01
C ALA A 464 -14.93 -3.37 9.44
N ASN A 465 -16.27 -3.45 9.44
CA ASN A 465 -17.10 -4.52 10.01
C ASN A 465 -17.44 -5.66 9.03
N GLY A 466 -16.54 -5.93 8.07
CA GLY A 466 -16.65 -7.07 7.16
C GLY A 466 -17.88 -7.00 6.26
N TYR A 467 -18.67 -8.09 6.17
CA TYR A 467 -19.84 -8.11 5.29
C TYR A 467 -21.02 -7.29 5.81
N HIS A 468 -21.02 -6.88 7.07
CA HIS A 468 -21.98 -5.96 7.68
C HIS A 468 -21.78 -4.49 7.24
N ILE A 469 -20.82 -4.24 6.36
CA ILE A 469 -20.48 -2.89 5.88
C ILE A 469 -21.64 -2.22 5.13
N THR A 470 -22.60 -2.97 4.62
CA THR A 470 -23.78 -2.48 3.90
C THR A 470 -25.04 -2.39 4.76
N ASP A 471 -24.97 -2.68 6.06
CA ASP A 471 -26.14 -2.67 6.95
C ASP A 471 -26.60 -1.26 7.37
N TRP A 472 -25.76 -0.24 7.10
CA TRP A 472 -26.03 1.15 7.48
C TRP A 472 -26.78 1.92 6.40
N PRO A 473 -27.68 2.87 6.77
CA PRO A 473 -28.32 3.76 5.80
C PRO A 473 -27.34 4.45 4.87
N GLN A 474 -26.15 4.85 5.38
CA GLN A 474 -25.12 5.56 4.64
C GLN A 474 -24.38 4.67 3.61
N THR A 475 -24.41 3.35 3.76
CA THR A 475 -23.61 2.42 2.95
C THR A 475 -24.43 1.35 2.22
N ARG A 476 -25.74 1.27 2.43
CA ARG A 476 -26.62 0.24 1.87
C ARG A 476 -26.64 0.16 0.34
N HIS A 477 -26.28 1.25 -0.35
CA HIS A 477 -26.22 1.31 -1.81
C HIS A 477 -24.86 0.88 -2.40
N LEU A 478 -23.89 0.56 -1.54
CA LEU A 478 -22.60 0.02 -2.00
C LEU A 478 -22.79 -1.41 -2.51
N PRO A 479 -22.26 -1.78 -3.68
CA PRO A 479 -22.56 -3.06 -4.34
C PRO A 479 -21.72 -4.23 -3.79
N ALA A 480 -21.41 -4.20 -2.49
CA ALA A 480 -20.71 -5.27 -1.81
C ALA A 480 -21.68 -6.40 -1.46
N TYR A 481 -21.16 -7.63 -1.44
CA TYR A 481 -21.96 -8.81 -1.15
C TYR A 481 -21.20 -9.79 -0.26
N ALA A 482 -21.98 -10.53 0.55
CA ALA A 482 -21.47 -11.59 1.41
C ALA A 482 -21.07 -12.81 0.60
N VAL A 483 -20.00 -13.49 1.03
CA VAL A 483 -19.55 -14.76 0.47
C VAL A 483 -19.12 -15.66 1.60
N ARG A 484 -19.98 -16.65 1.90
CA ARG A 484 -19.64 -17.71 2.83
C ARG A 484 -18.53 -18.61 2.27
N GLY A 485 -17.65 -19.07 3.13
CA GLY A 485 -16.66 -20.09 2.83
C GLY A 485 -16.35 -20.97 4.02
N GLN A 486 -16.18 -22.27 3.77
CA GLN A 486 -15.70 -23.24 4.75
C GLN A 486 -14.33 -23.75 4.31
N VAL A 487 -13.36 -23.68 5.23
CA VAL A 487 -12.01 -24.23 5.08
C VAL A 487 -11.91 -25.47 5.94
N SER A 488 -11.53 -26.59 5.34
CA SER A 488 -11.32 -27.86 6.04
C SER A 488 -9.91 -27.90 6.65
N HIS A 489 -9.80 -28.33 7.89
CA HIS A 489 -8.54 -28.63 8.55
C HIS A 489 -8.31 -30.13 8.47
N ILE A 490 -7.31 -30.56 7.72
CA ILE A 490 -7.04 -31.98 7.50
C ILE A 490 -5.80 -32.43 8.27
N PRO A 491 -5.82 -33.65 8.85
CA PRO A 491 -4.64 -34.16 9.53
C PRO A 491 -3.48 -34.38 8.55
N THR A 492 -2.26 -34.17 9.03
CA THR A 492 -1.08 -34.53 8.24
C THR A 492 -0.87 -36.03 8.21
N ASN A 493 -0.14 -36.51 7.21
CA ASN A 493 0.31 -37.88 7.08
C ASN A 493 1.73 -37.91 6.45
N PRO A 494 2.41 -39.09 6.41
CA PRO A 494 3.79 -39.14 5.88
C PRO A 494 3.96 -38.65 4.43
N VAL A 495 2.89 -38.59 3.63
CA VAL A 495 2.89 -38.12 2.27
C VAL A 495 2.66 -36.59 2.26
N LEU A 496 1.58 -36.11 2.86
CA LEU A 496 1.20 -34.69 2.91
C LEU A 496 2.22 -33.86 3.70
N GLY A 497 2.85 -34.44 4.72
CA GLY A 497 3.91 -33.78 5.49
C GLY A 497 5.16 -33.40 4.67
N LYS A 498 5.28 -33.87 3.42
CA LYS A 498 6.33 -33.46 2.49
C LYS A 498 6.03 -32.15 1.79
N LEU A 499 4.79 -31.65 1.88
CA LEU A 499 4.40 -30.39 1.22
C LEU A 499 5.14 -29.22 1.85
N LYS A 500 5.84 -28.44 1.02
CA LYS A 500 6.70 -27.33 1.43
C LYS A 500 6.18 -25.95 0.96
N GLN A 501 5.29 -25.92 -0.03
CA GLN A 501 4.72 -24.69 -0.60
C GLN A 501 3.21 -24.74 -0.57
N VAL A 502 2.58 -23.55 -0.60
CA VAL A 502 1.14 -23.46 -0.82
C VAL A 502 0.81 -23.80 -2.27
N LEU A 503 -0.10 -24.72 -2.50
CA LEU A 503 -0.60 -25.05 -3.82
C LEU A 503 -2.00 -24.43 -4.02
N CYS A 504 -2.16 -23.63 -5.08
CA CYS A 504 -3.44 -23.03 -5.47
C CYS A 504 -3.95 -23.67 -6.78
N TYR A 505 -5.18 -24.13 -6.74
CA TYR A 505 -5.93 -24.71 -7.87
C TYR A 505 -7.33 -24.05 -7.94
N ASP A 506 -8.45 -24.77 -8.06
CA ASP A 506 -9.79 -24.23 -7.75
C ASP A 506 -10.05 -24.22 -6.23
N GLY A 507 -9.06 -23.93 -5.49
CA GLY A 507 -8.93 -23.89 -4.05
C GLY A 507 -7.47 -23.68 -3.67
N TYR A 508 -7.11 -24.07 -2.44
CA TYR A 508 -5.71 -24.08 -1.99
C TYR A 508 -5.45 -25.20 -0.98
N LEU A 509 -4.20 -25.61 -0.90
CA LEU A 509 -3.68 -26.55 0.10
C LEU A 509 -2.41 -25.95 0.69
N THR A 510 -2.33 -25.86 2.02
CA THR A 510 -1.16 -25.30 2.73
C THR A 510 -0.21 -26.40 3.20
N PRO A 511 1.08 -26.10 3.42
CA PRO A 511 1.96 -26.94 4.24
C PRO A 511 1.39 -27.18 5.64
N VAL A 512 1.93 -28.18 6.33
CA VAL A 512 1.49 -28.50 7.69
C VAL A 512 1.76 -27.33 8.64
N SER A 513 0.74 -26.97 9.46
CA SER A 513 0.95 -26.06 10.59
C SER A 513 1.76 -26.78 11.67
N PRO A 514 2.91 -26.24 12.08
CA PRO A 514 3.72 -26.82 13.17
C PRO A 514 2.93 -26.96 14.47
N GLN A 515 2.10 -25.98 14.80
CA GLN A 515 1.33 -25.93 16.04
C GLN A 515 0.17 -26.93 16.04
N HIS A 516 -0.57 -27.02 14.93
CA HIS A 516 -1.81 -27.79 14.86
C HIS A 516 -1.65 -29.19 14.23
N GLN A 517 -0.51 -29.45 13.58
CA GLN A 517 -0.25 -30.70 12.83
C GLN A 517 -1.34 -30.99 11.77
N THR A 518 -1.92 -29.91 11.22
CA THR A 518 -2.96 -29.95 10.18
C THR A 518 -2.56 -29.10 8.98
N HIS A 519 -3.17 -29.38 7.84
CA HIS A 519 -3.16 -28.52 6.65
C HIS A 519 -4.54 -27.86 6.52
N CYS A 520 -4.60 -26.73 5.81
CA CYS A 520 -5.87 -26.14 5.39
C CYS A 520 -6.12 -26.45 3.92
N ILE A 521 -7.34 -26.89 3.61
CA ILE A 521 -7.82 -27.12 2.25
C ILE A 521 -9.16 -26.42 2.05
N GLY A 522 -9.34 -25.74 0.94
CA GLY A 522 -10.58 -25.03 0.65
C GLY A 522 -10.36 -23.85 -0.29
N ALA A 523 -11.32 -22.95 -0.31
CA ALA A 523 -12.55 -22.90 0.48
C ALA A 523 -13.76 -23.05 -0.43
N SER A 524 -14.88 -23.45 0.15
CA SER A 524 -16.17 -23.29 -0.52
C SER A 524 -16.46 -21.82 -0.80
N TYR A 525 -17.36 -21.55 -1.75
CA TYR A 525 -17.69 -20.19 -2.18
C TYR A 525 -19.18 -20.06 -2.48
N LEU A 526 -19.95 -19.60 -1.47
CA LEU A 526 -21.40 -19.46 -1.56
C LEU A 526 -21.79 -17.99 -1.46
N ARG A 527 -22.13 -17.40 -2.61
CA ARG A 527 -22.50 -15.99 -2.71
C ARG A 527 -23.88 -15.74 -2.09
N GLY A 528 -23.99 -14.66 -1.29
CA GLY A 528 -25.22 -14.25 -0.62
C GLY A 528 -25.54 -15.06 0.63
N GLU A 529 -24.73 -16.06 0.97
CA GLU A 529 -24.92 -16.88 2.16
C GLU A 529 -24.14 -16.30 3.35
N THR A 530 -24.80 -16.17 4.50
CA THR A 530 -24.23 -15.58 5.72
C THR A 530 -24.22 -16.52 6.93
N HIS A 531 -24.89 -17.68 6.87
CA HIS A 531 -24.91 -18.62 7.98
C HIS A 531 -23.55 -19.33 8.12
N CYS A 532 -23.00 -19.32 9.33
CA CYS A 532 -21.67 -19.86 9.63
C CYS A 532 -21.71 -21.26 10.30
N GLU A 533 -22.73 -22.06 10.04
CA GLU A 533 -22.80 -23.44 10.55
C GLU A 533 -21.89 -24.35 9.72
N TYR A 534 -21.36 -25.40 10.39
CA TYR A 534 -20.61 -26.46 9.71
C TYR A 534 -21.52 -27.21 8.72
N ARG A 535 -21.01 -27.52 7.53
CA ARG A 535 -21.70 -28.30 6.49
C ARG A 535 -20.78 -29.39 6.00
N GLU A 536 -21.26 -30.65 6.13
CA GLU A 536 -20.54 -31.82 5.66
C GLU A 536 -20.34 -31.81 4.15
N GLU A 537 -21.33 -31.33 3.39
CA GLU A 537 -21.25 -31.25 1.94
C GLU A 537 -20.08 -30.36 1.50
N GLU A 538 -19.84 -29.23 2.19
CA GLU A 538 -18.72 -28.33 1.89
C GLU A 538 -17.37 -28.94 2.26
N GLN A 539 -17.35 -29.80 3.29
CA GLN A 539 -16.17 -30.57 3.69
C GLN A 539 -15.76 -31.55 2.58
N GLN A 540 -16.72 -32.32 2.09
CA GLN A 540 -16.50 -33.26 0.99
C GLN A 540 -16.20 -32.56 -0.33
N ASP A 541 -16.85 -31.42 -0.62
CA ASP A 541 -16.60 -30.59 -1.81
C ASP A 541 -15.16 -30.09 -1.87
N ASN A 542 -14.60 -29.62 -0.75
CA ASN A 542 -13.22 -29.17 -0.68
C ASN A 542 -12.23 -30.28 -1.09
N ARG A 543 -12.46 -31.52 -0.65
CA ARG A 543 -11.65 -32.68 -1.07
C ARG A 543 -11.88 -33.03 -2.54
N GLN A 544 -13.13 -33.03 -2.98
CA GLN A 544 -13.49 -33.44 -4.35
C GLN A 544 -12.91 -32.43 -5.38
N ARG A 545 -12.87 -31.14 -5.08
CA ARG A 545 -12.22 -30.11 -5.92
C ARG A 545 -10.74 -30.41 -6.11
N LEU A 546 -10.01 -30.75 -5.05
CA LEU A 546 -8.61 -31.15 -5.18
C LEU A 546 -8.44 -32.33 -6.13
N LEU A 547 -9.24 -33.39 -5.96
CA LEU A 547 -9.19 -34.60 -6.78
C LEU A 547 -9.55 -34.30 -8.25
N ASN A 548 -10.52 -33.43 -8.48
CA ASN A 548 -10.93 -33.03 -9.83
C ASN A 548 -9.84 -32.19 -10.55
N CYS A 549 -9.19 -31.31 -9.80
CA CYS A 549 -8.13 -30.46 -10.35
C CYS A 549 -6.82 -31.23 -10.60
N LEU A 550 -6.52 -32.22 -9.76
CA LEU A 550 -5.27 -32.98 -9.81
C LEU A 550 -5.53 -34.51 -9.89
N PRO A 551 -6.22 -35.00 -10.94
CA PRO A 551 -6.64 -36.39 -11.02
C PRO A 551 -5.47 -37.39 -11.10
N ASN A 552 -4.30 -36.93 -11.56
CA ASN A 552 -3.09 -37.73 -11.70
C ASN A 552 -2.17 -37.67 -10.47
N ALA A 553 -2.49 -36.86 -9.47
CA ALA A 553 -1.71 -36.73 -8.24
C ALA A 553 -2.15 -37.78 -7.22
N GLU A 554 -1.44 -38.92 -7.15
CA GLU A 554 -1.79 -40.01 -6.24
C GLU A 554 -1.83 -39.59 -4.76
N TRP A 555 -0.95 -38.62 -4.37
CA TRP A 555 -0.94 -38.07 -3.03
C TRP A 555 -2.26 -37.37 -2.64
N ALA A 556 -2.97 -36.78 -3.61
CA ALA A 556 -4.24 -36.09 -3.35
C ALA A 556 -5.32 -37.04 -2.81
N LYS A 557 -5.25 -38.31 -3.16
CA LYS A 557 -6.17 -39.37 -2.65
C LYS A 557 -6.00 -39.61 -1.14
N THR A 558 -4.85 -39.26 -0.58
CA THR A 558 -4.54 -39.46 0.86
C THR A 558 -5.13 -38.36 1.75
N VAL A 559 -5.74 -37.33 1.16
CA VAL A 559 -6.42 -36.26 1.89
C VAL A 559 -7.66 -36.82 2.60
N ASP A 560 -7.70 -36.67 3.92
CA ASP A 560 -8.79 -37.09 4.76
C ASP A 560 -9.55 -35.89 5.33
N VAL A 561 -10.86 -35.86 5.16
CA VAL A 561 -11.76 -34.81 5.64
C VAL A 561 -12.77 -35.31 6.67
N ASN A 562 -12.60 -36.54 7.17
CA ASN A 562 -13.60 -37.18 8.05
C ASN A 562 -13.63 -36.63 9.48
N ASP A 563 -12.58 -35.94 9.93
CA ASP A 563 -12.51 -35.37 11.29
C ASP A 563 -13.48 -34.22 11.56
N ALA A 564 -14.25 -33.78 10.56
CA ALA A 564 -15.21 -32.68 10.62
C ALA A 564 -14.61 -31.36 11.17
N GLN A 565 -13.28 -31.23 11.16
CA GLN A 565 -12.62 -30.02 11.58
C GLN A 565 -12.62 -28.98 10.43
N ALA A 566 -13.23 -27.86 10.68
CA ALA A 566 -13.35 -26.80 9.69
C ALA A 566 -13.50 -25.42 10.34
N ARG A 567 -13.23 -24.38 9.55
CA ARG A 567 -13.53 -23.01 9.90
C ARG A 567 -14.47 -22.41 8.87
N GLN A 568 -15.55 -21.81 9.33
CA GLN A 568 -16.49 -21.06 8.51
C GLN A 568 -16.26 -19.57 8.68
N GLY A 569 -16.49 -18.79 7.63
CA GLY A 569 -16.42 -17.34 7.67
C GLY A 569 -17.16 -16.73 6.49
N VAL A 570 -17.59 -15.48 6.67
CA VAL A 570 -18.25 -14.70 5.62
C VAL A 570 -17.33 -13.59 5.18
N ARG A 571 -16.92 -13.62 3.92
CA ARG A 571 -16.14 -12.58 3.28
C ARG A 571 -17.08 -11.50 2.74
N CYS A 572 -16.61 -10.28 2.65
CA CYS A 572 -17.23 -9.21 1.89
C CYS A 572 -16.48 -9.03 0.58
N ALA A 573 -17.18 -9.05 -0.55
CA ALA A 573 -16.56 -9.02 -1.86
C ALA A 573 -17.26 -8.04 -2.82
N LEU A 574 -16.53 -7.68 -3.89
CA LEU A 574 -17.00 -6.88 -5.01
C LEU A 574 -16.66 -7.58 -6.32
N ARG A 575 -17.38 -7.24 -7.40
CA ARG A 575 -17.19 -7.85 -8.72
C ARG A 575 -15.81 -7.58 -9.33
N ASP A 576 -15.22 -6.42 -9.03
CA ASP A 576 -13.92 -6.02 -9.56
C ASP A 576 -12.74 -6.43 -8.67
N HIS A 577 -13.00 -7.18 -7.60
CA HIS A 577 -12.01 -7.70 -6.65
C HIS A 577 -11.20 -6.65 -5.87
N LEU A 578 -11.44 -5.36 -6.10
CA LEU A 578 -10.77 -4.28 -5.38
C LEU A 578 -11.53 -3.89 -4.12
N PRO A 579 -10.86 -3.51 -3.03
CA PRO A 579 -11.53 -3.09 -1.81
C PRO A 579 -12.32 -1.77 -1.98
N LEU A 580 -13.22 -1.52 -1.04
CA LEU A 580 -13.81 -0.20 -0.78
C LEU A 580 -12.89 0.53 0.18
N LEU A 581 -12.38 1.70 -0.21
CA LEU A 581 -11.38 2.41 0.56
C LEU A 581 -11.52 3.93 0.42
N GLY A 582 -11.77 4.63 1.53
CA GLY A 582 -11.83 6.09 1.58
C GLY A 582 -13.02 6.64 2.33
N ALA A 583 -13.40 7.89 2.06
CA ALA A 583 -14.61 8.50 2.64
C ALA A 583 -15.88 7.83 2.11
N VAL A 584 -16.89 7.68 2.96
CA VAL A 584 -18.19 7.10 2.57
C VAL A 584 -18.96 8.11 1.73
N PRO A 585 -19.29 7.78 0.46
CA PRO A 585 -20.00 8.72 -0.41
C PRO A 585 -21.47 8.86 -0.02
N ASP A 586 -21.99 10.07 -0.18
CA ASP A 586 -23.42 10.32 -0.09
C ASP A 586 -24.07 9.89 -1.43
N TYR A 587 -24.88 8.83 -1.39
CA TYR A 587 -25.47 8.24 -2.59
C TYR A 587 -26.43 9.20 -3.32
N GLU A 588 -27.38 9.77 -2.58
CA GLU A 588 -28.42 10.63 -3.16
C GLU A 588 -27.80 11.91 -3.73
N GLN A 589 -26.92 12.54 -2.97
CA GLN A 589 -26.22 13.74 -3.42
C GLN A 589 -25.27 13.45 -4.60
N THR A 590 -24.62 12.28 -4.62
CA THR A 590 -23.76 11.86 -5.76
C THR A 590 -24.58 11.76 -7.04
N LEU A 591 -25.76 11.17 -7.00
CA LEU A 591 -26.61 11.06 -8.19
C LEU A 591 -27.12 12.43 -8.64
N ALA A 592 -27.49 13.32 -7.72
CA ALA A 592 -27.95 14.67 -8.03
C ALA A 592 -26.83 15.53 -8.65
N ASP A 593 -25.65 15.56 -8.03
CA ASP A 593 -24.53 16.40 -8.45
C ASP A 593 -23.92 15.96 -9.79
N TYR A 594 -24.01 14.66 -10.09
CA TYR A 594 -23.35 14.06 -11.25
C TYR A 594 -24.31 13.54 -12.33
N GLU A 595 -25.60 13.91 -12.28
CA GLU A 595 -26.57 13.61 -13.35
C GLU A 595 -26.06 14.11 -14.72
N VAL A 596 -25.36 15.23 -14.76
CA VAL A 596 -24.73 15.81 -15.94
C VAL A 596 -23.78 14.85 -16.66
N LEU A 597 -23.14 13.91 -15.95
CA LEU A 597 -22.24 12.91 -16.53
C LEU A 597 -22.97 11.88 -17.40
N LEU A 598 -24.29 11.74 -17.28
CA LEU A 598 -25.12 10.92 -18.19
C LEU A 598 -25.09 11.44 -19.63
N HIS A 599 -24.80 12.73 -19.78
CA HIS A 599 -24.85 13.42 -21.09
C HIS A 599 -23.42 13.75 -21.54
N PRO A 600 -22.83 12.99 -22.48
CA PRO A 600 -21.45 13.17 -22.92
C PRO A 600 -21.10 14.59 -23.38
N GLN A 601 -22.07 15.33 -23.95
CA GLN A 601 -21.91 16.72 -24.43
C GLN A 601 -21.69 17.73 -23.27
N HIS A 602 -22.08 17.42 -22.05
CA HIS A 602 -21.97 18.30 -20.87
C HIS A 602 -20.82 17.97 -19.96
N ARG A 603 -19.98 16.95 -20.28
CA ARG A 603 -18.86 16.52 -19.41
C ARG A 603 -17.76 17.57 -19.21
N ALA A 604 -17.71 18.59 -20.07
CA ALA A 604 -16.78 19.71 -19.91
C ALA A 604 -17.27 20.76 -18.91
N GLU A 605 -18.51 20.66 -18.41
CA GLU A 605 -19.04 21.55 -17.41
C GLU A 605 -18.36 21.31 -16.05
N ALA A 606 -18.14 22.38 -15.30
CA ALA A 606 -17.58 22.28 -13.96
C ALA A 606 -18.60 21.57 -13.05
N VAL A 607 -18.15 20.50 -12.40
CA VAL A 607 -18.93 19.76 -11.40
C VAL A 607 -18.29 19.92 -10.02
N PRO A 608 -19.08 19.87 -8.92
CA PRO A 608 -18.54 19.97 -7.59
C PRO A 608 -17.62 18.79 -7.25
N SER A 609 -16.83 18.92 -6.17
CA SER A 609 -16.14 17.77 -5.58
C SER A 609 -17.15 16.76 -5.06
N ALA A 610 -16.74 15.47 -5.04
CA ALA A 610 -17.62 14.39 -4.62
C ALA A 610 -18.25 14.64 -3.24
N PRO A 611 -19.55 14.45 -3.11
CA PRO A 611 -20.23 14.53 -1.81
C PRO A 611 -19.95 13.27 -0.99
N TYR A 612 -19.54 13.48 0.25
CA TYR A 612 -19.25 12.43 1.21
C TYR A 612 -19.92 12.71 2.54
N TRP A 613 -20.24 11.65 3.27
CA TRP A 613 -20.56 11.75 4.69
C TRP A 613 -19.32 12.21 5.45
N GLN A 614 -19.30 13.46 5.88
CA GLN A 614 -18.16 14.08 6.55
C GLN A 614 -17.70 13.25 7.74
N ASP A 615 -16.39 12.96 7.82
CA ASP A 615 -15.75 12.21 8.89
C ASP A 615 -16.24 10.76 9.06
N LEU A 616 -16.82 10.20 8.00
CA LEU A 616 -17.14 8.78 7.91
C LEU A 616 -16.31 8.11 6.81
N PHE A 617 -15.54 7.11 7.20
CA PHE A 617 -14.62 6.40 6.32
C PHE A 617 -14.91 4.89 6.28
N ILE A 618 -14.39 4.22 5.26
CA ILE A 618 -14.63 2.80 5.02
C ILE A 618 -13.35 2.10 4.57
N ILE A 619 -13.10 0.93 5.15
CA ILE A 619 -12.14 -0.07 4.66
C ILE A 619 -12.83 -1.43 4.67
N GLY A 620 -13.12 -1.97 3.49
CA GLY A 620 -13.88 -3.21 3.42
C GLY A 620 -13.90 -3.86 2.04
N ALA A 621 -14.70 -4.89 1.91
CA ALA A 621 -14.81 -5.68 0.70
C ALA A 621 -13.45 -6.25 0.21
N LEU A 622 -12.61 -6.70 1.15
CA LEU A 622 -11.28 -7.24 0.86
C LEU A 622 -11.32 -8.62 0.16
N GLY A 623 -12.49 -9.21 0.02
CA GLY A 623 -12.71 -10.47 -0.68
C GLY A 623 -11.92 -11.63 -0.10
N SER A 624 -11.29 -12.41 -0.97
CA SER A 624 -10.44 -13.56 -0.59
C SER A 624 -8.96 -13.19 -0.44
N ARG A 625 -8.60 -11.89 -0.57
CA ARG A 625 -7.21 -11.42 -0.56
C ARG A 625 -6.95 -10.36 0.52
N GLY A 626 -7.69 -10.45 1.62
CA GLY A 626 -7.54 -9.52 2.74
C GLY A 626 -6.13 -9.50 3.34
N LEU A 627 -5.44 -10.64 3.39
CA LEU A 627 -4.05 -10.70 3.84
C LEU A 627 -3.09 -9.90 2.93
N CYS A 628 -3.32 -9.92 1.64
CA CYS A 628 -2.52 -9.17 0.68
C CYS A 628 -2.86 -7.67 0.71
N SER A 629 -4.15 -7.32 0.78
CA SER A 629 -4.62 -5.94 0.58
C SER A 629 -4.72 -5.12 1.87
N ALA A 630 -5.01 -5.73 3.02
CA ALA A 630 -5.31 -5.01 4.26
C ALA A 630 -4.17 -4.09 4.76
N PRO A 631 -2.89 -4.49 4.75
CA PRO A 631 -1.82 -3.63 5.24
C PRO A 631 -1.69 -2.32 4.46
N LEU A 632 -1.64 -2.39 3.13
CA LEU A 632 -1.53 -1.19 2.29
C LEU A 632 -2.83 -0.38 2.32
N ALA A 633 -4.00 -1.03 2.33
CA ALA A 633 -5.29 -0.34 2.42
C ALA A 633 -5.42 0.43 3.74
N ALA A 634 -5.00 -0.14 4.86
CA ALA A 634 -4.99 0.51 6.17
C ALA A 634 -4.07 1.76 6.16
N GLU A 635 -2.90 1.64 5.55
CA GLU A 635 -1.95 2.74 5.43
C GLU A 635 -2.47 3.88 4.55
N ILE A 636 -3.09 3.54 3.40
CA ILE A 636 -3.73 4.52 2.51
C ILE A 636 -4.87 5.25 3.24
N LEU A 637 -5.72 4.52 3.97
CA LEU A 637 -6.83 5.13 4.70
C LEU A 637 -6.34 6.06 5.80
N ALA A 638 -5.34 5.64 6.58
CA ALA A 638 -4.74 6.48 7.60
C ALA A 638 -4.10 7.74 7.01
N SER A 639 -3.38 7.63 5.89
CA SER A 639 -2.85 8.78 5.16
C SER A 639 -3.95 9.71 4.66
N GLN A 640 -5.06 9.17 4.13
CA GLN A 640 -6.20 10.00 3.71
C GLN A 640 -6.81 10.75 4.88
N ILE A 641 -7.06 10.08 6.01
CA ILE A 641 -7.63 10.70 7.23
C ILE A 641 -6.75 11.86 7.70
N TYR A 642 -5.43 11.71 7.63
CA TYR A 642 -4.46 12.74 8.03
C TYR A 642 -4.14 13.78 6.95
N GLY A 643 -4.67 13.66 5.73
CA GLY A 643 -4.37 14.55 4.61
C GLY A 643 -2.91 14.48 4.16
N GLU A 644 -2.30 13.31 4.26
CA GLU A 644 -0.92 13.03 3.83
C GLU A 644 -0.88 12.56 2.36
N PRO A 645 0.30 12.61 1.70
CA PRO A 645 0.49 12.02 0.39
C PRO A 645 0.08 10.54 0.33
N LEU A 646 -0.62 10.15 -0.74
CA LEU A 646 -1.11 8.79 -0.94
C LEU A 646 -0.15 7.98 -1.83
N PRO A 647 0.15 6.71 -1.49
CA PRO A 647 1.18 5.91 -2.18
C PRO A 647 0.65 5.14 -3.39
N LEU A 648 -0.23 5.72 -4.17
CA LEU A 648 -0.75 5.12 -5.40
C LEU A 648 -1.05 6.20 -6.45
N ASP A 649 -1.04 5.80 -7.70
CA ASP A 649 -1.46 6.64 -8.82
C ASP A 649 -2.96 6.94 -8.77
N ARG A 650 -3.37 8.04 -9.43
CA ARG A 650 -4.75 8.54 -9.48
C ARG A 650 -5.74 7.48 -9.94
N ASP A 651 -5.43 6.73 -10.99
CA ASP A 651 -6.34 5.75 -11.56
C ASP A 651 -6.56 4.56 -10.62
N THR A 652 -5.50 4.12 -9.95
CA THR A 652 -5.59 3.06 -8.94
C THR A 652 -6.38 3.53 -7.71
N LEU A 653 -6.15 4.77 -7.24
CA LEU A 653 -6.94 5.36 -6.16
C LEU A 653 -8.43 5.52 -6.56
N ALA A 654 -8.71 5.96 -7.78
CA ALA A 654 -10.07 6.03 -8.31
C ALA A 654 -10.75 4.65 -8.35
N ALA A 655 -9.98 3.62 -8.67
CA ALA A 655 -10.47 2.24 -8.68
C ALA A 655 -10.72 1.66 -7.27
N LEU A 656 -10.20 2.27 -6.22
CA LEU A 656 -10.47 1.93 -4.82
C LEU A 656 -11.58 2.78 -4.20
N ASN A 657 -11.97 3.90 -4.86
CA ASN A 657 -12.97 4.83 -4.31
C ASN A 657 -14.32 4.13 -4.14
N PRO A 658 -15.01 4.31 -2.99
CA PRO A 658 -16.28 3.65 -2.73
C PRO A 658 -17.40 3.98 -3.71
N ASN A 659 -17.41 5.18 -4.32
CA ASN A 659 -18.43 5.61 -5.29
C ASN A 659 -18.17 5.12 -6.72
N ARG A 660 -17.03 4.45 -7.00
CA ARG A 660 -16.55 4.11 -8.36
C ARG A 660 -17.57 3.39 -9.26
N PHE A 661 -18.42 2.56 -8.67
CA PHE A 661 -19.42 1.81 -9.44
C PHE A 661 -20.51 2.73 -10.00
N TRP A 662 -20.92 3.73 -9.23
CA TRP A 662 -21.92 4.72 -9.63
C TRP A 662 -21.34 5.66 -10.69
N ILE A 663 -20.17 6.22 -10.40
CA ILE A 663 -19.47 7.13 -11.32
C ILE A 663 -19.16 6.45 -12.67
N ARG A 664 -18.67 5.19 -12.65
CA ARG A 664 -18.43 4.43 -13.89
C ARG A 664 -19.71 4.19 -14.73
N LYS A 665 -20.87 4.03 -14.11
CA LYS A 665 -22.16 3.94 -14.81
C LYS A 665 -22.50 5.30 -15.43
N LEU A 666 -22.46 6.38 -14.65
CA LEU A 666 -22.76 7.74 -15.13
C LEU A 666 -21.85 8.16 -16.29
N LEU A 667 -20.54 7.92 -16.18
CA LEU A 667 -19.59 8.20 -17.25
C LEU A 667 -19.83 7.38 -18.54
N LYS A 668 -20.53 6.25 -18.45
CA LYS A 668 -20.97 5.46 -19.61
C LYS A 668 -22.34 5.87 -20.14
N GLY A 669 -22.92 6.97 -19.62
CA GLY A 669 -24.27 7.40 -19.98
C GLY A 669 -25.37 6.43 -19.51
N LYS A 670 -25.11 5.69 -18.42
CA LYS A 670 -26.06 4.70 -17.87
C LYS A 670 -26.55 5.16 -16.50
N PRO A 671 -27.86 5.14 -16.24
CA PRO A 671 -28.38 5.47 -14.92
C PRO A 671 -27.89 4.46 -13.88
N VAL A 672 -27.78 4.93 -12.66
CA VAL A 672 -27.52 4.09 -11.49
C VAL A 672 -28.87 3.61 -10.98
N ASN A 673 -29.21 2.34 -11.24
CA ASN A 673 -30.47 1.77 -10.75
C ASN A 673 -30.33 1.48 -9.24
N GLN A 674 -31.45 1.58 -8.53
CA GLN A 674 -31.56 1.22 -7.10
C GLN A 674 -31.75 -0.31 -6.91
N ASP A 675 -31.00 -1.17 -7.64
CA ASP A 675 -31.11 -2.63 -7.51
C ASP A 675 -30.32 -3.15 -6.28
#